data_fc101614e1f2b23625c7e7fbf0045dd4
#
_entry.id   fc101614e1f2b23625c7e7fbf0045dd4
#
_cell.length_a   1.000
_cell.length_b   1.000
_cell.length_c   1.000
_cell.angle_alpha   90.00
_cell.angle_beta   90.00
_cell.angle_gamma   90.00
#
_symmetry.space_group_name_H-M   'P 1'
#
loop_
_entity.id
_entity.type
_entity.pdbx_description
1 polymer ?
#
loop_
_entity_poly.entity_id
_entity_poly.type
_entity_poly.pdbx_seq_one_letter_code
_entity_poly.pdbx_strand_id
1 'polypeptide(L)'
;VATKTHCPYCALQCGMEIGPELTISPRTDIPANASGALCQKGWTAGELLTNGERLTTPLLHGEPVEWDVALDYVAYRLSAIRAEHGPDAVAVFGGGGLTNEKAYTLGKFARVALGTSQIDYNGRFCMSSAAAASIKAFGMDRGMPFPITDLDDADVVMIAGGNVAETMPPFVRHLDGPRLIVIDPRRTQTAKLAWLHLQPTPGTDLALALGMLHLAIADGLVDEEYVAARTTGFEQVRTSLSAWWPELVERITGVPVHQMRQAVRALAAVDKAYILTGRGAEQHAKGTDTVTAFINLALALGLPGRHGSGYGCVTGQGNGQGGREHGQKADQLPGYRKIDDPAAREHMARIWGIPAEDIPGPGRSAYELLDALGTPEGPKALLLFGSNPVISAPAAEHVAGRIGALDLLVACDFVMSETAALADVVFPVTQWAEESGTMTNLEGRVLLRRRAAAPPEGVRSDLDVLAGLAERLGHTFETEPVKVFDELRRASAGGPADYSGITYDRIADETGVFWPCPSPEHPGTPRPFLDRFAHPDGRARFVPVQHRPAAEEPDQDYPVYLSTGRVLTHYQSGAQTRRIASLVQAAPEPYVELHPDLAEQLDITAGDVVRVSSRRGEGKAVARISDAIRRDTVFMPFHWEGANRLTNPALDPTSRMPEFKVCAVRVERDS
;
A
#
# COMPACT_ATOMS: atom_id res chain seq x y z
N VAL A 1 12.03 -28.94 14.54
CA VAL A 1 12.39 -27.60 15.05
C VAL A 1 11.48 -26.59 14.37
N ALA A 2 10.86 -25.68 15.13
CA ALA A 2 10.05 -24.61 14.55
C ALA A 2 10.92 -23.59 13.84
N THR A 3 10.43 -23.05 12.72
CA THR A 3 11.13 -22.03 11.93
C THR A 3 10.61 -20.64 12.27
N LYS A 4 11.49 -19.77 12.71
CA LYS A 4 11.18 -18.35 12.97
C LYS A 4 10.99 -17.59 11.67
N THR A 5 9.86 -16.90 11.55
CA THR A 5 9.50 -16.10 10.39
C THR A 5 8.54 -14.97 10.80
N HIS A 6 7.84 -14.37 9.87
CA HIS A 6 6.81 -13.38 10.12
C HIS A 6 5.57 -13.62 9.25
N CYS A 7 4.44 -13.04 9.64
CA CYS A 7 3.17 -13.13 8.93
C CYS A 7 3.30 -12.64 7.47
N PRO A 8 2.69 -13.33 6.51
CA PRO A 8 2.76 -12.97 5.09
C PRO A 8 1.81 -11.83 4.66
N TYR A 9 0.86 -11.44 5.51
CA TYR A 9 -0.23 -10.56 5.08
C TYR A 9 0.12 -9.08 5.19
N CYS A 10 -0.34 -8.37 6.22
CA CYS A 10 -0.21 -6.92 6.28
C CYS A 10 1.20 -6.43 6.68
N ALA A 11 1.43 -5.12 6.52
CA ALA A 11 2.71 -4.48 6.79
C ALA A 11 3.15 -4.48 8.25
N LEU A 12 2.30 -4.93 9.17
CA LEU A 12 2.70 -5.13 10.57
C LEU A 12 3.73 -6.26 10.70
N GLN A 13 3.67 -7.26 9.82
CA GLN A 13 4.58 -8.41 9.75
C GLN A 13 4.81 -9.05 11.12
N CYS A 14 3.72 -9.39 11.81
CA CYS A 14 3.76 -10.03 13.12
C CYS A 14 4.70 -11.23 13.13
N GLY A 15 5.56 -11.31 14.15
CA GLY A 15 6.46 -12.44 14.32
C GLY A 15 5.70 -13.73 14.58
N MET A 16 6.08 -14.80 13.89
CA MET A 16 5.53 -16.14 14.06
C MET A 16 6.57 -17.22 13.86
N GLU A 17 6.26 -18.40 14.39
CA GLU A 17 7.00 -19.63 14.13
C GLU A 17 6.12 -20.63 13.41
N ILE A 18 6.71 -21.36 12.49
CA ILE A 18 6.06 -22.47 11.80
C ILE A 18 6.66 -23.76 12.35
N GLY A 19 5.83 -24.54 13.03
CA GLY A 19 6.17 -25.84 13.59
C GLY A 19 5.90 -27.00 12.63
N PRO A 20 6.01 -28.24 13.14
CA PRO A 20 5.61 -29.44 12.41
C PRO A 20 4.16 -29.32 11.93
N GLU A 21 3.87 -29.97 10.78
CA GLU A 21 2.52 -29.94 10.18
C GLU A 21 2.00 -28.52 9.88
N LEU A 22 2.93 -27.56 9.66
CA LEU A 22 2.63 -26.15 9.35
C LEU A 22 1.84 -25.44 10.47
N THR A 23 1.97 -25.88 11.71
CA THR A 23 1.35 -25.25 12.85
C THR A 23 1.94 -23.86 13.10
N ILE A 24 1.07 -22.88 13.34
CA ILE A 24 1.49 -21.48 13.57
C ILE A 24 1.48 -21.19 15.08
N SER A 25 2.53 -20.53 15.55
CA SER A 25 2.58 -19.93 16.87
C SER A 25 3.20 -18.53 16.82
N PRO A 26 2.78 -17.60 17.70
CA PRO A 26 3.33 -16.26 17.71
C PRO A 26 4.75 -16.22 18.30
N ARG A 27 5.59 -15.35 17.78
CA ARG A 27 6.85 -14.92 18.41
C ARG A 27 6.58 -13.69 19.28
N THR A 28 7.25 -13.59 20.41
CA THR A 28 7.17 -12.45 21.33
C THR A 28 8.40 -11.53 21.26
N ASP A 29 9.39 -11.89 20.46
CA ASP A 29 10.61 -11.13 20.26
C ASP A 29 10.48 -10.05 19.14
N ILE A 30 9.37 -10.05 18.40
CA ILE A 30 9.06 -9.00 17.40
C ILE A 30 8.15 -7.95 18.05
N PRO A 31 8.59 -6.67 18.12
CA PRO A 31 7.83 -5.63 18.86
C PRO A 31 6.41 -5.41 18.38
N ALA A 32 6.13 -5.60 17.09
CA ALA A 32 4.79 -5.42 16.51
C ALA A 32 3.71 -6.27 17.22
N ASN A 33 4.07 -7.46 17.66
CA ASN A 33 3.16 -8.38 18.38
C ASN A 33 3.81 -9.04 19.61
N ALA A 34 4.64 -8.30 20.34
CA ALA A 34 5.35 -8.80 21.52
C ALA A 34 4.42 -9.36 22.61
N SER A 35 3.14 -8.98 22.60
CA SER A 35 2.10 -9.58 23.47
C SER A 35 1.74 -11.02 23.09
N GLY A 36 2.29 -11.59 22.02
CA GLY A 36 1.92 -12.90 21.49
C GLY A 36 0.62 -12.92 20.69
N ALA A 37 0.13 -11.75 20.26
CA ALA A 37 -1.10 -11.67 19.48
C ALA A 37 -0.84 -11.94 17.98
N LEU A 38 -1.76 -12.71 17.38
CA LEU A 38 -1.92 -12.82 15.94
C LEU A 38 -3.41 -12.61 15.62
N CYS A 39 -3.71 -12.01 14.48
CA CYS A 39 -5.10 -11.94 14.01
C CYS A 39 -5.52 -13.27 13.37
N GLN A 40 -6.80 -13.41 13.09
CA GLN A 40 -7.35 -14.64 12.51
C GLN A 40 -6.65 -15.04 11.20
N LYS A 41 -6.27 -14.08 10.36
CA LYS A 41 -5.50 -14.34 9.13
C LYS A 41 -4.12 -14.94 9.43
N GLY A 42 -3.42 -14.37 10.43
CA GLY A 42 -2.11 -14.87 10.84
C GLY A 42 -2.17 -16.30 11.39
N TRP A 43 -3.13 -16.60 12.24
CA TRP A 43 -3.33 -17.95 12.80
C TRP A 43 -3.59 -19.01 11.73
N THR A 44 -4.28 -18.65 10.65
CA THR A 44 -4.67 -19.57 9.58
C THR A 44 -3.73 -19.55 8.37
N ALA A 45 -2.63 -18.81 8.42
CA ALA A 45 -1.72 -18.65 7.28
C ALA A 45 -1.10 -19.96 6.79
N GLY A 46 -0.95 -20.95 7.67
CA GLY A 46 -0.47 -22.30 7.31
C GLY A 46 -1.45 -23.08 6.42
N GLU A 47 -2.74 -22.86 6.56
CA GLU A 47 -3.78 -23.59 5.80
C GLU A 47 -3.69 -23.30 4.30
N LEU A 48 -3.19 -22.13 3.89
CA LEU A 48 -3.03 -21.78 2.50
C LEU A 48 -1.99 -22.67 1.80
N LEU A 49 -0.97 -23.15 2.52
CA LEU A 49 0.12 -23.96 1.96
C LEU A 49 -0.34 -25.35 1.52
N THR A 50 -1.43 -25.84 2.10
CA THR A 50 -2.01 -27.16 1.80
C THR A 50 -3.30 -27.08 1.00
N ASN A 51 -3.63 -25.91 0.45
CA ASN A 51 -4.86 -25.71 -0.32
C ASN A 51 -4.83 -26.51 -1.63
N GLY A 52 -5.92 -27.20 -1.92
CA GLY A 52 -6.03 -28.08 -3.09
C GLY A 52 -6.10 -27.37 -4.46
N GLU A 53 -6.28 -26.04 -4.47
CA GLU A 53 -6.28 -25.22 -5.69
C GLU A 53 -4.87 -24.78 -6.11
N ARG A 54 -3.84 -25.27 -5.43
CA ARG A 54 -2.45 -24.95 -5.70
C ARG A 54 -2.03 -25.30 -7.12
N LEU A 55 -1.47 -24.34 -7.86
CA LEU A 55 -0.85 -24.57 -9.15
C LEU A 55 0.54 -25.20 -8.98
N THR A 56 0.84 -26.24 -9.75
CA THR A 56 2.12 -26.96 -9.68
C THR A 56 2.80 -27.16 -11.05
N THR A 57 2.08 -26.89 -12.13
CA THR A 57 2.57 -27.06 -13.51
C THR A 57 2.34 -25.78 -14.30
N PRO A 58 3.31 -25.32 -15.12
CA PRO A 58 3.09 -24.20 -16.02
C PRO A 58 1.93 -24.47 -16.98
N LEU A 59 1.15 -23.44 -17.26
CA LEU A 59 0.04 -23.51 -18.21
C LEU A 59 0.33 -22.63 -19.42
N LEU A 60 0.09 -23.17 -20.61
CA LEU A 60 0.11 -22.44 -21.87
C LEU A 60 -1.26 -22.55 -22.52
N HIS A 61 -1.97 -21.44 -22.66
CA HIS A 61 -3.37 -21.38 -23.11
C HIS A 61 -4.29 -22.37 -22.35
N GLY A 62 -4.06 -22.46 -21.03
CA GLY A 62 -4.82 -23.34 -20.14
C GLY A 62 -4.37 -24.80 -20.09
N GLU A 63 -3.46 -25.22 -20.97
CA GLU A 63 -2.97 -26.58 -21.02
C GLU A 63 -1.63 -26.74 -20.29
N PRO A 64 -1.45 -27.79 -19.48
CA PRO A 64 -0.20 -28.07 -18.81
C PRO A 64 0.96 -28.29 -19.77
N VAL A 65 2.10 -27.66 -19.53
CA VAL A 65 3.34 -27.81 -20.32
C VAL A 65 4.56 -27.89 -19.41
N GLU A 66 5.67 -28.37 -19.99
CA GLU A 66 6.96 -28.33 -19.31
C GLU A 66 7.48 -26.88 -19.16
N TRP A 67 8.29 -26.64 -18.13
CA TRP A 67 8.84 -25.32 -17.84
C TRP A 67 9.59 -24.69 -19.02
N ASP A 68 10.45 -25.46 -19.68
CA ASP A 68 11.23 -24.94 -20.81
C ASP A 68 10.34 -24.56 -22.00
N VAL A 69 9.26 -25.31 -22.25
CA VAL A 69 8.29 -24.96 -23.29
C VAL A 69 7.62 -23.63 -23.01
N ALA A 70 7.18 -23.41 -21.77
CA ALA A 70 6.53 -22.17 -21.38
C ALA A 70 7.53 -20.98 -21.40
N LEU A 71 8.73 -21.15 -20.86
CA LEU A 71 9.76 -20.11 -20.85
C LEU A 71 10.22 -19.74 -22.27
N ASP A 72 10.44 -20.72 -23.13
CA ASP A 72 10.81 -20.51 -24.54
C ASP A 72 9.72 -19.75 -25.30
N TYR A 73 8.46 -20.14 -25.09
CA TYR A 73 7.32 -19.46 -25.71
C TYR A 73 7.25 -17.99 -25.29
N VAL A 74 7.32 -17.72 -23.98
CA VAL A 74 7.26 -16.34 -23.46
C VAL A 74 8.44 -15.50 -23.98
N ALA A 75 9.66 -16.02 -23.91
CA ALA A 75 10.85 -15.29 -24.40
C ALA A 75 10.77 -14.99 -25.88
N TYR A 76 10.31 -15.96 -26.68
CA TYR A 76 10.09 -15.75 -28.12
C TYR A 76 9.05 -14.64 -28.39
N ARG A 77 7.90 -14.68 -27.72
CA ARG A 77 6.83 -13.70 -27.88
C ARG A 77 7.29 -12.30 -27.44
N LEU A 78 7.99 -12.20 -26.30
CA LEU A 78 8.55 -10.93 -25.83
C LEU A 78 9.54 -10.34 -26.82
N SER A 79 10.42 -11.17 -27.39
CA SER A 79 11.40 -10.72 -28.39
C SER A 79 10.71 -10.23 -29.68
N ALA A 80 9.69 -10.95 -30.13
CA ALA A 80 8.92 -10.58 -31.32
C ALA A 80 8.18 -9.23 -31.12
N ILE A 81 7.48 -9.07 -29.99
CA ILE A 81 6.74 -7.84 -29.67
C ILE A 81 7.69 -6.65 -29.53
N ARG A 82 8.84 -6.84 -28.87
CA ARG A 82 9.87 -5.79 -28.76
C ARG A 82 10.48 -5.39 -30.11
N ALA A 83 10.72 -6.36 -30.99
CA ALA A 83 11.26 -6.10 -32.33
C ALA A 83 10.29 -5.33 -33.21
N GLU A 84 8.99 -5.59 -33.06
CA GLU A 84 7.94 -4.93 -33.86
C GLU A 84 7.55 -3.56 -33.33
N HIS A 85 7.41 -3.41 -31.98
CA HIS A 85 6.80 -2.24 -31.35
C HIS A 85 7.74 -1.48 -30.41
N GLY A 86 8.98 -1.94 -30.23
CA GLY A 86 9.94 -1.35 -29.30
C GLY A 86 9.84 -1.90 -27.87
N PRO A 87 10.80 -1.55 -27.00
CA PRO A 87 10.90 -2.12 -25.65
C PRO A 87 9.70 -1.77 -24.75
N ASP A 88 9.12 -0.59 -24.89
CA ASP A 88 7.96 -0.14 -24.09
C ASP A 88 6.64 -0.82 -24.49
N ALA A 89 6.65 -1.68 -25.50
CA ALA A 89 5.52 -2.56 -25.80
C ALA A 89 5.36 -3.71 -24.82
N VAL A 90 6.34 -3.94 -23.94
CA VAL A 90 6.26 -4.91 -22.86
C VAL A 90 6.18 -4.20 -21.53
N ALA A 91 5.12 -4.49 -20.76
CA ALA A 91 4.91 -3.95 -19.43
C ALA A 91 5.16 -5.02 -18.35
N VAL A 92 5.57 -4.58 -17.19
CA VAL A 92 5.77 -5.39 -15.99
C VAL A 92 4.94 -4.81 -14.85
N PHE A 93 4.20 -5.64 -14.14
CA PHE A 93 3.39 -5.20 -13.01
C PHE A 93 3.67 -6.06 -11.78
N GLY A 94 4.20 -5.43 -10.74
CA GLY A 94 4.59 -6.11 -9.51
C GLY A 94 3.55 -6.04 -8.41
N GLY A 95 3.89 -6.60 -7.26
CA GLY A 95 3.02 -6.69 -6.08
C GLY A 95 3.69 -6.24 -4.79
N GLY A 96 2.87 -5.71 -3.87
CA GLY A 96 3.31 -5.28 -2.54
C GLY A 96 3.54 -6.44 -1.55
N GLY A 97 3.33 -7.68 -1.98
CA GLY A 97 3.65 -8.88 -1.21
C GLY A 97 4.95 -9.57 -1.63
N LEU A 98 5.62 -9.08 -2.67
CA LEU A 98 6.92 -9.59 -3.10
C LEU A 98 8.00 -9.26 -2.06
N THR A 99 8.96 -10.17 -1.87
CA THR A 99 10.13 -9.89 -1.03
C THR A 99 10.97 -8.76 -1.63
N ASN A 100 11.85 -8.16 -0.84
CA ASN A 100 12.76 -7.12 -1.32
C ASN A 100 13.61 -7.63 -2.49
N GLU A 101 14.08 -8.87 -2.42
CA GLU A 101 14.85 -9.54 -3.47
C GLU A 101 14.06 -9.66 -4.77
N LYS A 102 12.79 -10.06 -4.67
CA LYS A 102 11.90 -10.17 -5.83
C LYS A 102 11.58 -8.80 -6.43
N ALA A 103 11.27 -7.81 -5.61
CA ALA A 103 11.01 -6.45 -6.05
C ALA A 103 12.23 -5.85 -6.78
N TYR A 104 13.42 -6.05 -6.21
CA TYR A 104 14.69 -5.65 -6.83
C TYR A 104 14.94 -6.33 -8.17
N THR A 105 14.82 -7.64 -8.20
CA THR A 105 15.07 -8.42 -9.44
C THR A 105 14.04 -8.09 -10.52
N LEU A 106 12.79 -7.84 -10.14
CA LEU A 106 11.74 -7.45 -11.09
C LEU A 106 12.05 -6.10 -11.75
N GLY A 107 12.49 -5.11 -10.97
CA GLY A 107 12.93 -3.82 -11.49
C GLY A 107 14.16 -3.91 -12.39
N LYS A 108 15.13 -4.74 -12.01
CA LYS A 108 16.30 -5.04 -12.83
C LYS A 108 15.91 -5.74 -14.14
N PHE A 109 15.03 -6.72 -14.07
CA PHE A 109 14.55 -7.46 -15.25
C PHE A 109 13.88 -6.52 -16.26
N ALA A 110 12.97 -5.67 -15.82
CA ALA A 110 12.32 -4.71 -16.70
C ALA A 110 13.32 -3.79 -17.42
N ARG A 111 14.29 -3.27 -16.69
CA ARG A 111 15.21 -2.25 -17.21
C ARG A 111 16.43 -2.82 -17.91
N VAL A 112 16.96 -3.94 -17.46
CA VAL A 112 18.17 -4.57 -18.04
C VAL A 112 17.81 -5.60 -19.12
N ALA A 113 16.95 -6.56 -18.81
CA ALA A 113 16.62 -7.64 -19.74
C ALA A 113 15.62 -7.20 -20.83
N LEU A 114 14.61 -6.43 -20.47
CA LEU A 114 13.58 -5.96 -21.40
C LEU A 114 13.90 -4.56 -22.00
N GLY A 115 14.61 -3.71 -21.27
CA GLY A 115 14.85 -2.33 -21.67
C GLY A 115 13.60 -1.47 -21.66
N THR A 116 12.56 -1.83 -20.89
CA THR A 116 11.30 -1.11 -20.83
C THR A 116 11.24 -0.12 -19.67
N SER A 117 10.61 1.03 -19.92
CA SER A 117 10.22 1.98 -18.89
C SER A 117 8.87 1.60 -18.24
N GLN A 118 8.13 0.66 -18.83
CA GLN A 118 6.75 0.34 -18.43
C GLN A 118 6.72 -0.70 -17.30
N ILE A 119 7.07 -0.25 -16.09
CA ILE A 119 6.98 -1.03 -14.86
C ILE A 119 6.40 -0.18 -13.76
N ASP A 120 5.42 -0.73 -13.04
CA ASP A 120 4.94 -0.23 -11.76
C ASP A 120 4.35 -1.40 -10.96
N TYR A 121 3.72 -1.14 -9.84
CA TYR A 121 3.20 -2.18 -8.96
C TYR A 121 1.96 -1.71 -8.19
N ASN A 122 1.23 -2.66 -7.58
CA ASN A 122 -0.01 -2.35 -6.86
C ASN A 122 0.19 -1.51 -5.58
N GLY A 123 1.42 -1.36 -5.10
CA GLY A 123 1.74 -0.45 -4.00
C GLY A 123 1.48 1.02 -4.33
N ARG A 124 1.43 1.39 -5.63
CA ARG A 124 0.96 2.71 -6.09
C ARG A 124 -0.46 3.00 -5.60
N PHE A 125 -1.30 1.99 -5.54
CA PHE A 125 -2.68 2.05 -5.05
C PHE A 125 -2.78 2.04 -3.51
N CYS A 126 -1.67 1.91 -2.80
CA CYS A 126 -1.67 1.77 -1.35
C CYS A 126 -1.39 3.11 -0.65
N MET A 127 -0.14 3.58 -0.63
CA MET A 127 0.27 4.75 0.16
C MET A 127 1.13 5.75 -0.64
N SER A 128 1.02 5.76 -1.96
CA SER A 128 1.82 6.68 -2.80
C SER A 128 1.57 8.16 -2.49
N SER A 129 0.37 8.52 -2.05
CA SER A 129 0.05 9.88 -1.61
C SER A 129 0.82 10.28 -0.34
N ALA A 130 0.86 9.39 0.66
CA ALA A 130 1.64 9.63 1.87
C ALA A 130 3.15 9.65 1.58
N ALA A 131 3.62 8.77 0.69
CA ALA A 131 5.01 8.77 0.26
C ALA A 131 5.40 10.09 -0.41
N ALA A 132 4.59 10.58 -1.36
CA ALA A 132 4.82 11.85 -2.05
C ALA A 132 4.82 13.05 -1.09
N ALA A 133 3.85 13.10 -0.17
CA ALA A 133 3.76 14.15 0.83
C ALA A 133 4.95 14.13 1.80
N SER A 134 5.37 12.93 2.26
CA SER A 134 6.52 12.78 3.17
C SER A 134 7.84 13.19 2.51
N ILE A 135 8.06 12.84 1.24
CA ILE A 135 9.23 13.28 0.48
C ILE A 135 9.27 14.80 0.37
N LYS A 136 8.14 15.44 0.06
CA LYS A 136 8.06 16.90 -0.02
C LYS A 136 8.34 17.55 1.34
N ALA A 137 7.74 17.06 2.41
CA ALA A 137 7.84 17.66 3.73
C ALA A 137 9.16 17.35 4.44
N PHE A 138 9.59 16.09 4.41
CA PHE A 138 10.72 15.59 5.20
C PHE A 138 11.98 15.27 4.39
N GLY A 139 11.87 15.22 3.07
CA GLY A 139 12.94 14.79 2.17
C GLY A 139 13.10 13.27 2.07
N MET A 140 12.30 12.50 2.80
CA MET A 140 12.35 11.04 2.85
C MET A 140 10.96 10.48 3.15
N ASP A 141 10.65 9.32 2.57
CA ASP A 141 9.49 8.51 2.94
C ASP A 141 9.93 7.20 3.59
N ARG A 142 9.56 7.02 4.85
CA ARG A 142 9.73 5.76 5.59
C ARG A 142 8.47 5.37 6.37
N GLY A 143 7.28 5.52 5.79
CA GLY A 143 6.02 5.14 6.41
C GLY A 143 5.87 5.74 7.82
N MET A 144 6.03 4.92 8.86
CA MET A 144 6.21 5.38 10.24
C MET A 144 7.71 5.61 10.51
N PRO A 145 8.15 6.87 10.63
CA PRO A 145 9.56 7.18 10.89
C PRO A 145 9.91 7.10 12.39
N PHE A 146 9.36 6.13 13.08
CA PHE A 146 9.59 5.80 14.48
C PHE A 146 9.14 4.36 14.74
N PRO A 147 9.67 3.69 15.78
CA PRO A 147 9.24 2.36 16.17
C PRO A 147 7.77 2.37 16.62
N ILE A 148 7.04 1.30 16.27
CA ILE A 148 5.63 1.16 16.68
C ILE A 148 5.45 1.21 18.20
N THR A 149 6.44 0.76 18.96
CA THR A 149 6.45 0.80 20.42
C THR A 149 6.48 2.21 21.00
N ASP A 150 6.84 3.22 20.23
CA ASP A 150 6.74 4.62 20.68
C ASP A 150 5.29 5.05 20.93
N LEU A 151 4.33 4.38 20.30
CA LEU A 151 2.91 4.62 20.53
C LEU A 151 2.44 4.13 21.91
N ASP A 152 3.12 3.16 22.53
CA ASP A 152 2.76 2.60 23.81
C ASP A 152 2.77 3.65 24.93
N ASP A 153 3.68 4.62 24.82
CA ASP A 153 3.87 5.70 25.78
C ASP A 153 3.24 7.02 25.34
N ALA A 154 2.50 7.03 24.23
CA ALA A 154 1.85 8.25 23.74
C ALA A 154 0.69 8.67 24.65
N ASP A 155 0.47 9.99 24.75
CA ASP A 155 -0.67 10.57 25.49
C ASP A 155 -1.91 10.69 24.58
N VAL A 156 -1.69 11.06 23.31
CA VAL A 156 -2.75 11.23 22.30
C VAL A 156 -2.27 10.69 20.96
N VAL A 157 -3.12 9.93 20.30
CA VAL A 157 -2.91 9.48 18.91
C VAL A 157 -4.14 9.83 18.08
N MET A 158 -3.93 10.54 16.97
CA MET A 158 -4.95 10.78 15.97
C MET A 158 -4.72 9.86 14.78
N ILE A 159 -5.76 9.16 14.33
CA ILE A 159 -5.73 8.31 13.11
C ILE A 159 -6.76 8.86 12.12
N ALA A 160 -6.28 9.30 10.96
CA ALA A 160 -7.12 9.74 9.86
C ALA A 160 -7.21 8.64 8.79
N GLY A 161 -8.41 8.10 8.59
CA GLY A 161 -8.69 7.12 7.55
C GLY A 161 -8.02 5.75 7.74
N GLY A 162 -7.84 5.33 8.98
CA GLY A 162 -7.24 4.03 9.33
C GLY A 162 -8.16 3.19 10.22
N ASN A 163 -8.51 1.97 9.78
CA ASN A 163 -9.29 1.01 10.57
C ASN A 163 -8.38 -0.15 11.02
N VAL A 164 -7.40 0.16 11.86
CA VAL A 164 -6.37 -0.80 12.31
C VAL A 164 -6.96 -1.98 13.08
N ALA A 165 -8.06 -1.80 13.80
CA ALA A 165 -8.73 -2.88 14.52
C ALA A 165 -9.21 -4.02 13.60
N GLU A 166 -9.47 -3.74 12.33
CA GLU A 166 -9.86 -4.75 11.35
C GLU A 166 -8.75 -5.07 10.35
N THR A 167 -7.91 -4.11 9.99
CA THR A 167 -6.88 -4.32 8.96
C THR A 167 -5.59 -4.92 9.52
N MET A 168 -5.24 -4.63 10.77
CA MET A 168 -4.05 -5.14 11.45
C MET A 168 -4.26 -5.22 12.97
N PRO A 169 -5.14 -6.11 13.44
CA PRO A 169 -5.62 -6.13 14.82
C PRO A 169 -4.55 -6.06 15.93
N PRO A 170 -3.37 -6.72 15.82
CA PRO A 170 -2.35 -6.58 16.85
C PRO A 170 -1.81 -5.16 17.05
N PHE A 171 -1.98 -4.27 16.07
CA PHE A 171 -1.64 -2.84 16.20
C PHE A 171 -2.41 -2.16 17.35
N VAL A 172 -3.63 -2.61 17.61
CA VAL A 172 -4.51 -2.00 18.63
C VAL A 172 -3.87 -2.00 20.03
N ARG A 173 -3.03 -2.99 20.32
CA ARG A 173 -2.32 -3.06 21.62
C ARG A 173 -1.40 -1.86 21.85
N HIS A 174 -0.88 -1.26 20.80
CA HIS A 174 -0.07 -0.04 20.85
C HIS A 174 -0.91 1.24 21.02
N LEU A 175 -2.24 1.11 21.03
CA LEU A 175 -3.22 2.18 21.25
C LEU A 175 -3.98 2.05 22.58
N ASP A 176 -3.60 1.11 23.44
CA ASP A 176 -4.30 0.88 24.73
C ASP A 176 -4.06 2.02 25.74
N GLY A 177 -2.93 2.72 25.63
CA GLY A 177 -2.55 3.81 26.54
C GLY A 177 -3.07 5.21 26.15
N PRO A 178 -2.92 5.64 24.90
CA PRO A 178 -3.26 7.00 24.49
C PRO A 178 -4.76 7.27 24.39
N ARG A 179 -5.14 8.55 24.56
CA ARG A 179 -6.45 8.98 24.08
C ARG A 179 -6.46 8.96 22.55
N LEU A 180 -7.38 8.20 21.99
CA LEU A 180 -7.48 7.97 20.55
C LEU A 180 -8.49 8.94 19.93
N ILE A 181 -8.05 9.67 18.89
CA ILE A 181 -8.88 10.49 18.03
C ILE A 181 -8.95 9.79 16.67
N VAL A 182 -10.15 9.53 16.15
CA VAL A 182 -10.32 8.88 14.85
C VAL A 182 -11.11 9.77 13.91
N ILE A 183 -10.60 9.93 12.70
CA ILE A 183 -11.28 10.61 11.59
C ILE A 183 -11.65 9.54 10.57
N ASP A 184 -12.94 9.28 10.43
CA ASP A 184 -13.49 8.27 9.51
C ASP A 184 -14.97 8.54 9.23
N PRO A 185 -15.45 8.48 7.98
CA PRO A 185 -16.87 8.59 7.66
C PRO A 185 -17.74 7.51 8.29
N ARG A 186 -17.16 6.39 8.69
CA ARG A 186 -17.82 5.29 9.38
C ARG A 186 -17.38 5.22 10.84
N ARG A 187 -18.29 4.78 11.70
CA ARG A 187 -17.97 4.37 13.05
C ARG A 187 -17.42 2.94 13.05
N THR A 188 -16.18 2.80 12.54
CA THR A 188 -15.44 1.53 12.44
C THR A 188 -15.14 0.92 13.80
N GLN A 189 -14.62 -0.32 13.83
CA GLN A 189 -14.17 -0.93 15.09
C GLN A 189 -13.06 -0.09 15.76
N THR A 190 -12.19 0.55 14.98
CA THR A 190 -11.21 1.50 15.51
C THR A 190 -11.88 2.75 16.07
N ALA A 191 -12.85 3.32 15.37
CA ALA A 191 -13.59 4.49 15.83
C ALA A 191 -14.39 4.23 17.13
N LYS A 192 -14.83 3.00 17.36
CA LYS A 192 -15.49 2.59 18.63
C LYS A 192 -14.56 2.63 19.84
N LEU A 193 -13.26 2.54 19.63
CA LEU A 193 -12.24 2.68 20.67
C LEU A 193 -11.87 4.14 20.93
N ALA A 194 -12.30 5.06 20.07
CA ALA A 194 -11.89 6.46 20.14
C ALA A 194 -12.52 7.20 21.32
N TRP A 195 -11.72 8.04 21.96
CA TRP A 195 -12.19 9.09 22.87
C TRP A 195 -12.98 10.16 22.12
N LEU A 196 -12.56 10.46 20.86
CA LEU A 196 -13.23 11.43 19.98
C LEU A 196 -13.26 10.87 18.56
N HIS A 197 -14.45 10.72 17.99
CA HIS A 197 -14.66 10.34 16.60
C HIS A 197 -15.17 11.54 15.79
N LEU A 198 -14.39 11.96 14.81
CA LEU A 198 -14.78 12.96 13.81
C LEU A 198 -15.26 12.21 12.56
N GLN A 199 -16.51 12.48 12.14
CA GLN A 199 -17.16 11.74 11.05
C GLN A 199 -17.41 12.68 9.86
N PRO A 200 -16.40 12.94 9.01
CA PRO A 200 -16.55 13.85 7.88
C PRO A 200 -17.34 13.23 6.72
N THR A 201 -17.90 14.09 5.88
CA THR A 201 -18.40 13.70 4.57
C THR A 201 -17.25 13.06 3.77
N PRO A 202 -17.46 11.93 3.05
CA PRO A 202 -16.42 11.33 2.22
C PRO A 202 -15.77 12.33 1.27
N GLY A 203 -14.44 12.28 1.15
CA GLY A 203 -13.68 13.18 0.29
C GLY A 203 -13.41 14.57 0.86
N THR A 204 -13.66 14.81 2.15
CA THR A 204 -13.49 16.13 2.78
C THR A 204 -12.40 16.18 3.86
N ASP A 205 -11.59 15.14 3.99
CA ASP A 205 -10.50 15.07 4.98
C ASP A 205 -9.51 16.22 4.83
N LEU A 206 -9.22 16.66 3.61
CA LEU A 206 -8.34 17.80 3.34
C LEU A 206 -8.90 19.09 3.94
N ALA A 207 -10.18 19.38 3.72
CA ALA A 207 -10.83 20.53 4.32
C ALA A 207 -10.79 20.46 5.86
N LEU A 208 -11.03 19.28 6.44
CA LEU A 208 -10.98 19.07 7.88
C LEU A 208 -9.58 19.38 8.45
N ALA A 209 -8.52 18.88 7.82
CA ALA A 209 -7.15 19.14 8.23
C ALA A 209 -6.80 20.65 8.14
N LEU A 210 -7.24 21.33 7.08
CA LEU A 210 -7.06 22.77 6.92
C LEU A 210 -7.79 23.56 8.02
N GLY A 211 -9.02 23.18 8.37
CA GLY A 211 -9.78 23.80 9.46
C GLY A 211 -9.13 23.57 10.82
N MET A 212 -8.61 22.38 11.08
CA MET A 212 -7.87 22.09 12.32
C MET A 212 -6.58 22.91 12.41
N LEU A 213 -5.84 23.05 11.33
CA LEU A 213 -4.64 23.88 11.30
C LEU A 213 -4.97 25.38 11.49
N HIS A 214 -6.07 25.85 10.90
CA HIS A 214 -6.57 27.22 11.15
C HIS A 214 -6.84 27.43 12.64
N LEU A 215 -7.52 26.47 13.30
CA LEU A 215 -7.78 26.54 14.75
C LEU A 215 -6.51 26.49 15.57
N ALA A 216 -5.51 25.69 15.20
CA ALA A 216 -4.22 25.66 15.90
C ALA A 216 -3.55 27.04 15.89
N ILE A 217 -3.60 27.74 14.77
CA ILE A 217 -3.05 29.10 14.63
C ILE A 217 -3.90 30.12 15.41
N ALA A 218 -5.21 30.09 15.23
CA ALA A 218 -6.13 31.04 15.86
C ALA A 218 -6.15 30.95 17.39
N ASP A 219 -6.04 29.73 17.92
CA ASP A 219 -6.03 29.48 19.36
C ASP A 219 -4.61 29.59 19.99
N GLY A 220 -3.58 29.98 19.21
CA GLY A 220 -2.21 30.18 19.72
C GLY A 220 -1.50 28.87 20.12
N LEU A 221 -1.82 27.76 19.46
CA LEU A 221 -1.31 26.43 19.80
C LEU A 221 -0.05 26.04 18.98
N VAL A 222 0.42 26.89 18.08
CA VAL A 222 1.61 26.65 17.26
C VAL A 222 2.85 26.65 18.15
N ASP A 223 3.71 25.65 17.96
CA ASP A 223 5.05 25.62 18.59
C ASP A 223 6.00 26.51 17.77
N GLU A 224 5.98 27.80 18.06
CA GLU A 224 6.74 28.83 17.32
C GLU A 224 8.27 28.59 17.37
N GLU A 225 8.78 28.07 18.47
CA GLU A 225 10.22 27.75 18.61
C GLU A 225 10.61 26.60 17.67
N TYR A 226 9.83 25.53 17.67
CA TYR A 226 10.05 24.41 16.77
C TYR A 226 9.92 24.84 15.30
N VAL A 227 8.88 25.59 14.96
CA VAL A 227 8.64 26.06 13.59
C VAL A 227 9.84 26.88 13.10
N ALA A 228 10.34 27.81 13.91
CA ALA A 228 11.49 28.64 13.56
C ALA A 228 12.80 27.82 13.42
N ALA A 229 13.02 26.85 14.31
CA ALA A 229 14.27 26.06 14.35
C ALA A 229 14.30 24.93 13.33
N ARG A 230 13.18 24.25 13.10
CA ARG A 230 13.14 22.95 12.41
C ARG A 230 12.46 22.97 11.03
N THR A 231 11.83 24.09 10.65
CA THR A 231 11.00 24.15 9.43
C THR A 231 11.27 25.35 8.57
N THR A 232 10.70 25.32 7.35
CA THR A 232 10.56 26.47 6.46
C THR A 232 9.17 26.48 5.82
N GLY A 233 8.71 27.65 5.34
CA GLY A 233 7.47 27.76 4.57
C GLY A 233 6.20 27.99 5.40
N PHE A 234 6.28 28.21 6.71
CA PHE A 234 5.11 28.35 7.57
C PHE A 234 4.24 29.58 7.21
N GLU A 235 4.84 30.71 6.87
CA GLU A 235 4.10 31.94 6.57
C GLU A 235 3.22 31.80 5.29
N GLN A 236 3.70 31.09 4.28
CA GLN A 236 2.90 30.81 3.08
C GLN A 236 1.69 29.94 3.41
N VAL A 237 1.87 28.92 4.27
CA VAL A 237 0.77 28.06 4.73
C VAL A 237 -0.21 28.89 5.56
N ARG A 238 0.27 29.67 6.53
CA ARG A 238 -0.58 30.54 7.35
C ARG A 238 -1.43 31.49 6.51
N THR A 239 -0.84 32.11 5.50
CA THR A 239 -1.57 32.98 4.57
C THR A 239 -2.62 32.22 3.77
N SER A 240 -2.30 31.01 3.29
CA SER A 240 -3.21 30.17 2.49
C SER A 240 -4.45 29.73 3.28
N LEU A 241 -4.38 29.67 4.59
CA LEU A 241 -5.49 29.25 5.46
C LEU A 241 -6.56 30.31 5.66
N SER A 242 -6.34 31.54 5.23
CA SER A 242 -7.33 32.62 5.34
C SER A 242 -8.67 32.27 4.68
N ALA A 243 -8.66 31.39 3.66
CA ALA A 243 -9.87 30.91 2.99
C ALA A 243 -10.61 29.77 3.75
N TRP A 244 -9.97 29.15 4.75
CA TRP A 244 -10.46 27.91 5.39
C TRP A 244 -10.83 28.15 6.87
N TRP A 245 -11.74 29.11 7.12
CA TRP A 245 -12.21 29.35 8.49
C TRP A 245 -13.11 28.18 8.98
N PRO A 246 -13.12 27.93 10.30
CA PRO A 246 -13.74 26.72 10.85
C PRO A 246 -15.21 26.49 10.49
N GLU A 247 -16.03 27.54 10.43
CA GLU A 247 -17.45 27.44 10.11
C GLU A 247 -17.68 27.06 8.62
N LEU A 248 -16.80 27.46 7.71
CA LEU A 248 -16.83 26.98 6.33
C LEU A 248 -16.47 25.50 6.29
N VAL A 249 -15.44 25.12 7.02
CA VAL A 249 -15.01 23.71 7.10
C VAL A 249 -16.10 22.83 7.70
N GLU A 250 -16.79 23.29 8.74
CA GLU A 250 -17.97 22.59 9.29
C GLU A 250 -19.05 22.37 8.22
N ARG A 251 -19.34 23.38 7.40
CA ARG A 251 -20.34 23.24 6.30
C ARG A 251 -19.91 22.23 5.23
N ILE A 252 -18.62 22.17 4.92
CA ILE A 252 -18.08 21.24 3.92
C ILE A 252 -18.02 19.81 4.46
N THR A 253 -17.56 19.64 5.68
CA THR A 253 -17.25 18.33 6.26
C THR A 253 -18.38 17.72 7.08
N GLY A 254 -19.28 18.57 7.60
CA GLY A 254 -20.27 18.17 8.58
C GLY A 254 -19.71 17.95 10.00
N VAL A 255 -18.43 18.21 10.22
CA VAL A 255 -17.79 18.08 11.54
C VAL A 255 -17.90 19.41 12.29
N PRO A 256 -18.53 19.41 13.50
CA PRO A 256 -18.70 20.64 14.27
C PRO A 256 -17.39 21.31 14.67
N VAL A 257 -17.33 22.63 14.63
CA VAL A 257 -16.14 23.42 15.00
C VAL A 257 -15.61 23.05 16.40
N HIS A 258 -16.53 22.83 17.36
CA HIS A 258 -16.10 22.48 18.73
C HIS A 258 -15.38 21.12 18.80
N GLN A 259 -15.75 20.16 17.96
CA GLN A 259 -15.05 18.87 17.88
C GLN A 259 -13.66 19.00 17.22
N MET A 260 -13.56 19.78 16.16
CA MET A 260 -12.25 20.10 15.54
C MET A 260 -11.32 20.76 16.57
N ARG A 261 -11.84 21.76 17.30
CA ARG A 261 -11.07 22.45 18.35
C ARG A 261 -10.68 21.52 19.49
N GLN A 262 -11.56 20.60 19.90
CA GLN A 262 -11.28 19.60 20.91
C GLN A 262 -10.13 18.68 20.50
N ALA A 263 -10.12 18.23 19.24
CA ALA A 263 -9.05 17.40 18.68
C ALA A 263 -7.70 18.13 18.68
N VAL A 264 -7.65 19.35 18.18
CA VAL A 264 -6.42 20.14 18.09
C VAL A 264 -5.85 20.46 19.47
N ARG A 265 -6.72 20.86 20.41
CA ARG A 265 -6.31 21.16 21.80
C ARG A 265 -5.78 19.92 22.51
N ALA A 266 -6.37 18.76 22.29
CA ALA A 266 -5.88 17.51 22.87
C ALA A 266 -4.47 17.15 22.38
N LEU A 267 -4.19 17.35 21.08
CA LEU A 267 -2.86 17.15 20.50
C LEU A 267 -1.83 18.15 21.02
N ALA A 268 -2.23 19.42 21.16
CA ALA A 268 -1.33 20.50 21.57
C ALA A 268 -1.04 20.53 23.08
N ALA A 269 -1.89 19.91 23.90
CA ALA A 269 -1.80 19.96 25.36
C ALA A 269 -0.80 18.96 25.97
N VAL A 270 -0.18 18.11 25.17
CA VAL A 270 0.68 17.02 25.62
C VAL A 270 2.01 17.01 24.89
N ASP A 271 3.02 16.40 25.52
CA ASP A 271 4.36 16.29 24.92
C ASP A 271 4.46 15.09 23.95
N LYS A 272 3.62 14.06 24.16
CA LYS A 272 3.68 12.81 23.41
C LYS A 272 2.42 12.61 22.58
N ALA A 273 2.44 13.11 21.36
CA ALA A 273 1.31 13.00 20.43
C ALA A 273 1.75 12.54 19.03
N TYR A 274 0.89 11.76 18.39
CA TYR A 274 1.11 11.28 17.03
C TYR A 274 -0.10 11.56 16.15
N ILE A 275 0.17 11.91 14.89
CA ILE A 275 -0.82 11.94 13.82
C ILE A 275 -0.47 10.83 12.82
N LEU A 276 -1.39 9.91 12.60
CA LEU A 276 -1.25 8.80 11.67
C LEU A 276 -2.26 8.94 10.55
N THR A 277 -1.83 8.71 9.30
CA THR A 277 -2.75 8.62 8.16
C THR A 277 -2.83 7.20 7.64
N GLY A 278 -4.00 6.82 7.16
CA GLY A 278 -4.28 5.54 6.51
C GLY A 278 -4.97 5.73 5.17
N ARG A 279 -5.34 4.62 4.55
CA ARG A 279 -5.88 4.60 3.18
C ARG A 279 -7.12 5.47 2.99
N GLY A 280 -7.95 5.61 4.03
CA GLY A 280 -9.15 6.45 3.96
C GLY A 280 -8.87 7.92 3.65
N ALA A 281 -7.76 8.46 4.14
CA ALA A 281 -7.33 9.83 3.85
C ALA A 281 -6.47 9.93 2.58
N GLU A 282 -5.83 8.85 2.16
CA GLU A 282 -4.79 8.85 1.14
C GLU A 282 -5.28 8.46 -0.26
N GLN A 283 -6.28 7.59 -0.36
CA GLN A 283 -6.76 7.05 -1.65
C GLN A 283 -7.78 7.96 -2.30
N HIS A 284 -7.36 9.18 -2.62
CA HIS A 284 -8.13 10.23 -3.27
C HIS A 284 -7.35 10.89 -4.40
N ALA A 285 -8.05 11.49 -5.36
CA ALA A 285 -7.44 12.32 -6.41
C ALA A 285 -6.74 13.59 -5.87
N LYS A 286 -6.85 13.84 -4.58
CA LYS A 286 -6.17 14.88 -3.81
C LYS A 286 -5.48 14.33 -2.57
N GLY A 287 -5.13 13.03 -2.58
CA GLY A 287 -4.55 12.33 -1.45
C GLY A 287 -3.21 12.90 -0.99
N THR A 288 -2.36 13.32 -1.91
CA THR A 288 -1.09 13.98 -1.57
C THR A 288 -1.32 15.28 -0.80
N ASP A 289 -2.24 16.12 -1.25
CA ASP A 289 -2.58 17.38 -0.57
C ASP A 289 -3.24 17.10 0.79
N THR A 290 -4.07 16.07 0.89
CA THR A 290 -4.70 15.67 2.15
C THR A 290 -3.66 15.29 3.19
N VAL A 291 -2.72 14.41 2.84
CA VAL A 291 -1.63 14.03 3.75
C VAL A 291 -0.74 15.23 4.08
N THR A 292 -0.43 16.06 3.09
CA THR A 292 0.34 17.30 3.31
C THR A 292 -0.32 18.20 4.35
N ALA A 293 -1.65 18.35 4.33
CA ALA A 293 -2.37 19.13 5.32
C ALA A 293 -2.25 18.55 6.75
N PHE A 294 -2.32 17.22 6.89
CA PHE A 294 -2.06 16.56 8.18
C PHE A 294 -0.61 16.70 8.64
N ILE A 295 0.34 16.63 7.73
CA ILE A 295 1.76 16.89 8.05
C ILE A 295 1.95 18.35 8.48
N ASN A 296 1.35 19.32 7.80
CA ASN A 296 1.39 20.72 8.18
C ASN A 296 0.84 20.92 9.60
N LEU A 297 -0.27 20.25 9.95
CA LEU A 297 -0.79 20.27 11.32
C LEU A 297 0.21 19.69 12.32
N ALA A 298 0.81 18.57 12.02
CA ALA A 298 1.83 17.94 12.87
C ALA A 298 3.06 18.86 13.04
N LEU A 299 3.54 19.48 11.97
CA LEU A 299 4.66 20.43 12.01
C LEU A 299 4.33 21.67 12.82
N ALA A 300 3.13 22.23 12.68
CA ALA A 300 2.70 23.41 13.44
C ALA A 300 2.67 23.13 14.96
N LEU A 301 2.30 21.90 15.35
CA LEU A 301 2.28 21.46 16.74
C LEU A 301 3.64 20.95 17.24
N GLY A 302 4.68 20.96 16.38
CA GLY A 302 6.04 20.55 16.75
C GLY A 302 6.22 19.05 16.97
N LEU A 303 5.41 18.19 16.34
CA LEU A 303 5.41 16.75 16.60
C LEU A 303 6.53 15.97 15.90
N PRO A 304 6.80 16.12 14.58
CA PRO A 304 7.80 15.33 13.89
C PRO A 304 9.23 15.59 14.38
N GLY A 305 10.05 14.52 14.43
CA GLY A 305 11.47 14.64 14.80
C GLY A 305 11.75 14.86 16.28
N ARG A 306 10.82 14.48 17.14
CA ARG A 306 10.99 14.45 18.61
C ARG A 306 10.76 13.04 19.14
N HIS A 307 11.36 12.71 20.27
CA HIS A 307 11.01 11.49 21.00
C HIS A 307 9.57 11.57 21.51
N GLY A 308 8.81 10.51 21.29
CA GLY A 308 7.45 10.39 21.81
C GLY A 308 6.40 11.14 21.01
N SER A 309 6.75 11.78 19.89
CA SER A 309 5.78 12.47 19.04
C SER A 309 6.15 12.35 17.56
N GLY A 310 5.19 12.52 16.65
CA GLY A 310 5.47 12.42 15.23
C GLY A 310 4.26 12.39 14.31
N TYR A 311 4.57 12.24 13.05
CA TYR A 311 3.64 11.88 11.98
C TYR A 311 4.10 10.56 11.36
N GLY A 312 3.15 9.69 11.01
CA GLY A 312 3.44 8.43 10.31
C GLY A 312 2.31 7.98 9.39
N CYS A 313 2.67 7.23 8.36
CA CYS A 313 1.74 6.54 7.49
C CYS A 313 1.60 5.09 7.92
N VAL A 314 0.38 4.61 8.12
CA VAL A 314 0.09 3.21 8.41
C VAL A 314 0.04 2.42 7.10
N THR A 315 1.18 1.95 6.61
CA THR A 315 1.29 1.13 5.39
C THR A 315 0.44 -0.14 5.53
N GLY A 316 -0.24 -0.55 4.46
CA GLY A 316 -1.21 -1.65 4.51
C GLY A 316 -0.67 -3.00 4.03
N GLN A 317 -0.07 -3.06 2.84
CA GLN A 317 0.40 -4.30 2.24
C GLN A 317 1.69 -4.80 2.88
N GLY A 318 1.88 -6.12 2.89
CA GLY A 318 2.97 -6.83 3.57
C GLY A 318 4.34 -6.21 3.37
N ASN A 319 4.79 -6.04 2.14
CA ASN A 319 6.03 -5.35 1.80
C ASN A 319 5.79 -4.02 1.08
N GLY A 320 4.73 -3.33 1.43
CA GLY A 320 4.41 -2.02 0.85
C GLY A 320 5.52 -0.98 1.07
N GLN A 321 6.23 -1.06 2.20
CA GLN A 321 7.41 -0.24 2.46
C GLN A 321 8.58 -0.67 1.59
N GLY A 322 9.06 -1.91 1.70
CA GLY A 322 10.23 -2.40 0.98
C GLY A 322 10.03 -2.42 -0.54
N GLY A 323 8.83 -2.76 -1.01
CA GLY A 323 8.54 -2.82 -2.44
C GLY A 323 8.76 -1.51 -3.18
N ARG A 324 8.56 -0.36 -2.53
CA ARG A 324 8.81 0.96 -3.15
C ARG A 324 10.25 1.45 -3.05
N GLU A 325 11.11 0.72 -2.36
CA GLU A 325 12.50 1.10 -2.12
C GLU A 325 13.48 0.49 -3.12
N HIS A 326 13.10 -0.60 -3.78
CA HIS A 326 14.02 -1.46 -4.52
C HIS A 326 13.81 -1.51 -6.03
N GLY A 327 13.08 -0.55 -6.62
CA GLY A 327 13.09 -0.30 -8.05
C GLY A 327 11.96 -0.92 -8.86
N GLN A 328 10.92 -1.49 -8.26
CA GLN A 328 9.73 -1.90 -9.04
C GLN A 328 8.73 -0.75 -9.33
N LYS A 329 8.97 0.44 -8.81
CA LYS A 329 8.13 1.61 -9.04
C LYS A 329 8.60 2.38 -10.29
N ALA A 330 7.66 2.93 -11.06
CA ALA A 330 7.91 3.51 -12.38
C ALA A 330 8.98 4.61 -12.42
N ASP A 331 9.07 5.40 -11.37
CA ASP A 331 9.92 6.60 -11.30
C ASP A 331 11.13 6.43 -10.37
N GLN A 332 11.42 5.18 -9.95
CA GLN A 332 12.46 4.95 -8.94
C GLN A 332 13.42 3.82 -9.30
N LEU A 333 14.65 3.98 -8.83
CA LEU A 333 15.73 3.01 -8.84
C LEU A 333 15.98 2.49 -7.40
N PRO A 334 16.69 1.35 -7.25
CA PRO A 334 17.04 0.81 -5.95
C PRO A 334 17.68 1.82 -4.99
N GLY A 335 17.40 1.67 -3.69
CA GLY A 335 17.82 2.60 -2.65
C GLY A 335 16.91 3.83 -2.53
N TYR A 336 15.72 3.78 -3.08
CA TYR A 336 14.75 4.88 -3.14
C TYR A 336 15.26 6.09 -3.95
N ARG A 337 16.13 5.82 -4.95
CA ARG A 337 16.65 6.84 -5.85
C ARG A 337 15.63 7.19 -6.93
N LYS A 338 15.69 8.43 -7.40
CA LYS A 338 14.89 8.85 -8.57
C LYS A 338 15.54 8.39 -9.85
N ILE A 339 14.74 7.85 -10.77
CA ILE A 339 15.25 7.31 -12.03
C ILE A 339 15.74 8.39 -13.01
N ASP A 340 15.30 9.64 -12.86
CA ASP A 340 15.74 10.79 -13.66
C ASP A 340 16.97 11.51 -13.09
N ASP A 341 17.48 11.09 -11.93
CA ASP A 341 18.73 11.60 -11.36
C ASP A 341 19.94 10.99 -12.09
N PRO A 342 20.80 11.78 -12.76
CA PRO A 342 21.97 11.28 -13.45
C PRO A 342 22.94 10.48 -12.54
N ALA A 343 23.12 10.93 -11.29
CA ALA A 343 24.01 10.24 -10.34
C ALA A 343 23.45 8.88 -9.93
N ALA A 344 22.13 8.78 -9.76
CA ALA A 344 21.44 7.51 -9.48
C ALA A 344 21.60 6.53 -10.65
N ARG A 345 21.43 7.00 -11.87
CA ARG A 345 21.60 6.21 -13.10
C ARG A 345 23.01 5.68 -13.25
N GLU A 346 24.03 6.50 -13.06
CA GLU A 346 25.43 6.09 -13.09
C GLU A 346 25.76 5.07 -12.00
N HIS A 347 25.25 5.24 -10.79
CA HIS A 347 25.41 4.28 -9.71
C HIS A 347 24.84 2.91 -10.11
N MET A 348 23.61 2.87 -10.59
CA MET A 348 22.95 1.62 -10.99
C MET A 348 23.62 0.99 -12.22
N ALA A 349 24.08 1.80 -13.18
CA ALA A 349 24.83 1.31 -14.32
C ALA A 349 26.08 0.51 -13.91
N ARG A 350 26.82 1.02 -12.92
CA ARG A 350 27.99 0.27 -12.34
C ARG A 350 27.57 -1.04 -11.68
N ILE A 351 26.47 -1.05 -10.92
CA ILE A 351 25.97 -2.25 -10.25
C ILE A 351 25.49 -3.30 -11.25
N TRP A 352 24.74 -2.86 -12.27
CA TRP A 352 24.16 -3.76 -13.27
C TRP A 352 25.10 -4.10 -14.43
N GLY A 353 26.23 -3.40 -14.55
CA GLY A 353 27.22 -3.65 -15.60
C GLY A 353 26.71 -3.26 -17.01
N ILE A 354 25.92 -2.21 -17.10
CA ILE A 354 25.39 -1.67 -18.36
C ILE A 354 25.70 -0.17 -18.49
N PRO A 355 25.66 0.40 -19.69
CA PRO A 355 25.75 1.86 -19.88
C PRO A 355 24.58 2.59 -19.18
N ALA A 356 24.84 3.75 -18.60
CA ALA A 356 23.79 4.55 -17.94
C ALA A 356 22.68 5.00 -18.90
N GLU A 357 23.01 5.26 -20.13
CA GLU A 357 22.08 5.60 -21.21
C GLU A 357 21.11 4.47 -21.57
N ASP A 358 21.45 3.22 -21.27
CA ASP A 358 20.59 2.05 -21.53
C ASP A 358 19.53 1.85 -20.43
N ILE A 359 19.66 2.55 -19.29
CA ILE A 359 18.61 2.55 -18.27
C ILE A 359 17.44 3.41 -18.77
N PRO A 360 16.22 2.85 -18.93
CA PRO A 360 15.07 3.63 -19.37
C PRO A 360 14.73 4.78 -18.43
N GLY A 361 14.03 5.79 -18.91
CA GLY A 361 13.45 6.83 -18.08
C GLY A 361 12.21 6.36 -17.31
N PRO A 362 11.50 7.28 -16.63
CA PRO A 362 10.27 6.95 -15.92
C PRO A 362 9.17 6.51 -16.89
N GLY A 363 8.42 5.48 -16.51
CA GLY A 363 7.28 4.99 -17.27
C GLY A 363 5.93 5.48 -16.71
N ARG A 364 4.85 4.88 -17.19
CA ARG A 364 3.49 5.13 -16.69
C ARG A 364 3.34 4.60 -15.26
N SER A 365 2.57 5.34 -14.46
CA SER A 365 2.16 4.85 -13.14
C SER A 365 1.16 3.68 -13.26
N ALA A 366 0.91 2.98 -12.17
CA ALA A 366 0.15 1.73 -12.18
C ALA A 366 -1.18 1.81 -12.95
N TYR A 367 -2.05 2.79 -12.64
CA TYR A 367 -3.32 2.88 -13.35
C TYR A 367 -3.14 3.34 -14.80
N GLU A 368 -2.28 4.30 -15.06
CA GLU A 368 -1.96 4.77 -16.41
C GLU A 368 -1.42 3.62 -17.28
N LEU A 369 -0.60 2.75 -16.68
CA LEU A 369 -0.08 1.57 -17.37
C LEU A 369 -1.20 0.59 -17.69
N LEU A 370 -2.07 0.26 -16.73
CA LEU A 370 -3.21 -0.64 -16.95
C LEU A 370 -4.21 -0.09 -17.97
N ASP A 371 -4.47 1.22 -17.95
CA ASP A 371 -5.36 1.90 -18.89
C ASP A 371 -4.80 1.92 -20.33
N ALA A 372 -3.48 1.92 -20.48
CA ALA A 372 -2.81 1.91 -21.78
C ALA A 372 -2.68 0.53 -22.42
N LEU A 373 -2.87 -0.56 -21.67
CA LEU A 373 -2.71 -1.93 -22.17
C LEU A 373 -3.57 -2.19 -23.42
N GLY A 374 -2.99 -2.82 -24.42
CA GLY A 374 -3.68 -3.19 -25.67
C GLY A 374 -4.09 -2.02 -26.57
N THR A 375 -3.77 -0.78 -26.23
CA THR A 375 -4.02 0.37 -27.08
C THR A 375 -2.95 0.50 -28.18
N PRO A 376 -3.19 1.24 -29.26
CA PRO A 376 -2.19 1.42 -30.33
C PRO A 376 -0.84 1.93 -29.83
N GLU A 377 -0.85 2.82 -28.84
CA GLU A 377 0.34 3.48 -28.26
C GLU A 377 0.82 2.84 -26.94
N GLY A 378 0.09 1.85 -26.46
CA GLY A 378 0.36 1.21 -25.18
C GLY A 378 1.06 -0.13 -25.32
N PRO A 379 1.37 -0.76 -24.17
CA PRO A 379 1.95 -2.09 -24.14
C PRO A 379 1.06 -3.14 -24.80
N LYS A 380 1.70 -4.10 -25.44
CA LYS A 380 1.07 -5.27 -26.09
C LYS A 380 1.21 -6.53 -25.25
N ALA A 381 2.18 -6.55 -24.35
CA ALA A 381 2.41 -7.64 -23.43
C ALA A 381 2.47 -7.15 -21.98
N LEU A 382 2.00 -7.97 -21.05
CA LEU A 382 2.10 -7.74 -19.63
C LEU A 382 2.63 -8.98 -18.93
N LEU A 383 3.68 -8.80 -18.10
CA LEU A 383 4.13 -9.77 -17.12
C LEU A 383 3.67 -9.33 -15.74
N LEU A 384 2.92 -10.20 -15.05
CA LEU A 384 2.26 -9.91 -13.79
C LEU A 384 2.82 -10.78 -12.66
N PHE A 385 3.25 -10.15 -11.57
CA PHE A 385 3.84 -10.82 -10.41
C PHE A 385 3.13 -10.38 -9.11
N GLY A 386 2.51 -11.32 -8.42
CA GLY A 386 1.94 -11.09 -7.09
C GLY A 386 0.85 -10.02 -7.02
N SER A 387 0.04 -9.88 -8.06
CA SER A 387 -1.05 -8.90 -8.14
C SER A 387 -2.26 -9.47 -8.87
N ASN A 388 -3.46 -8.91 -8.60
CA ASN A 388 -4.73 -9.35 -9.18
C ASN A 388 -5.55 -8.12 -9.63
N PRO A 389 -5.09 -7.39 -10.66
CA PRO A 389 -5.65 -6.09 -11.01
C PRO A 389 -7.12 -6.10 -11.47
N VAL A 390 -7.65 -7.20 -12.01
CA VAL A 390 -9.08 -7.26 -12.38
C VAL A 390 -10.03 -7.22 -11.17
N ILE A 391 -9.49 -7.42 -9.96
CA ILE A 391 -10.23 -7.22 -8.70
C ILE A 391 -9.79 -5.94 -7.99
N SER A 392 -8.50 -5.63 -8.00
CA SER A 392 -7.91 -4.60 -7.14
C SER A 392 -7.76 -3.22 -7.78
N ALA A 393 -7.83 -3.11 -9.10
CA ALA A 393 -7.75 -1.82 -9.78
C ALA A 393 -9.10 -1.07 -9.76
N PRO A 394 -9.10 0.27 -9.76
CA PRO A 394 -10.34 1.02 -9.91
C PRO A 394 -10.89 0.86 -11.34
N ALA A 395 -12.19 1.05 -11.53
CA ALA A 395 -12.86 0.78 -12.80
C ALA A 395 -12.49 -0.61 -13.36
N ALA A 396 -12.60 -1.62 -12.52
CA ALA A 396 -12.02 -2.95 -12.74
C ALA A 396 -12.50 -3.62 -14.03
N GLU A 397 -13.74 -3.37 -14.46
CA GLU A 397 -14.27 -3.90 -15.72
C GLU A 397 -13.55 -3.31 -16.94
N HIS A 398 -13.26 -2.01 -16.91
CA HIS A 398 -12.45 -1.36 -17.94
C HIS A 398 -11.03 -1.93 -17.98
N VAL A 399 -10.40 -2.14 -16.83
CA VAL A 399 -9.06 -2.74 -16.74
C VAL A 399 -9.07 -4.17 -17.25
N ALA A 400 -10.09 -4.98 -16.94
CA ALA A 400 -10.25 -6.33 -17.48
C ALA A 400 -10.36 -6.30 -19.01
N GLY A 401 -11.08 -5.35 -19.58
CA GLY A 401 -11.16 -5.15 -21.03
C GLY A 401 -9.80 -4.79 -21.66
N ARG A 402 -9.00 -3.96 -21.01
CA ARG A 402 -7.64 -3.61 -21.44
C ARG A 402 -6.71 -4.83 -21.40
N ILE A 403 -6.77 -5.60 -20.31
CA ILE A 403 -5.99 -6.86 -20.20
C ILE A 403 -6.39 -7.84 -21.28
N GLY A 404 -7.69 -7.98 -21.58
CA GLY A 404 -8.21 -8.83 -22.66
C GLY A 404 -7.79 -8.42 -24.08
N ALA A 405 -7.34 -7.19 -24.26
CA ALA A 405 -6.84 -6.66 -25.55
C ALA A 405 -5.32 -6.87 -25.77
N LEU A 406 -4.62 -7.48 -24.80
CA LEU A 406 -3.19 -7.78 -24.93
C LEU A 406 -2.92 -8.91 -25.91
N ASP A 407 -1.78 -8.84 -26.60
CA ASP A 407 -1.25 -9.91 -27.44
C ASP A 407 -0.60 -11.04 -26.59
N LEU A 408 -0.17 -10.72 -25.36
CA LEU A 408 0.42 -11.66 -24.42
C LEU A 408 0.18 -11.20 -22.97
N LEU A 409 -0.44 -12.07 -22.19
CA LEU A 409 -0.50 -11.93 -20.72
C LEU A 409 0.19 -13.11 -20.06
N VAL A 410 1.19 -12.83 -19.23
CA VAL A 410 1.91 -13.81 -18.42
C VAL A 410 1.65 -13.53 -16.96
N ALA A 411 1.14 -14.49 -16.22
CA ALA A 411 0.90 -14.38 -14.78
C ALA A 411 1.79 -15.36 -14.00
N CYS A 412 2.46 -14.86 -12.97
CA CYS A 412 3.14 -15.67 -11.96
C CYS A 412 2.25 -15.70 -10.71
N ASP A 413 1.67 -16.85 -10.43
CA ASP A 413 0.76 -17.01 -9.29
C ASP A 413 0.85 -18.44 -8.73
N PHE A 414 0.42 -18.64 -7.51
CA PHE A 414 0.38 -19.97 -6.90
C PHE A 414 -1.02 -20.59 -6.93
N VAL A 415 -2.03 -19.82 -7.28
CA VAL A 415 -3.42 -20.25 -7.51
C VAL A 415 -3.96 -19.58 -8.77
N MET A 416 -5.06 -20.10 -9.29
CA MET A 416 -5.76 -19.51 -10.42
C MET A 416 -6.61 -18.32 -9.93
N SER A 417 -5.96 -17.16 -9.78
CA SER A 417 -6.66 -15.91 -9.50
C SER A 417 -7.48 -15.44 -10.71
N GLU A 418 -8.36 -14.48 -10.50
CA GLU A 418 -9.21 -13.95 -11.57
C GLU A 418 -8.39 -13.35 -12.72
N THR A 419 -7.26 -12.70 -12.44
CA THR A 419 -6.37 -12.21 -13.50
C THR A 419 -5.57 -13.34 -14.14
N ALA A 420 -5.07 -14.30 -13.36
CA ALA A 420 -4.36 -15.46 -13.89
C ALA A 420 -5.22 -16.29 -14.84
N ALA A 421 -6.53 -16.35 -14.60
CA ALA A 421 -7.49 -17.06 -15.45
C ALA A 421 -7.60 -16.44 -16.87
N LEU A 422 -7.18 -15.20 -17.05
CA LEU A 422 -7.14 -14.52 -18.35
C LEU A 422 -5.79 -14.68 -19.07
N ALA A 423 -4.78 -15.27 -18.40
CA ALA A 423 -3.42 -15.30 -18.90
C ALA A 423 -3.21 -16.36 -20.00
N ASP A 424 -2.38 -16.02 -20.99
CA ASP A 424 -1.90 -16.96 -22.01
C ASP A 424 -0.91 -17.97 -21.40
N VAL A 425 -0.10 -17.50 -20.44
CA VAL A 425 0.86 -18.33 -19.71
C VAL A 425 0.72 -18.07 -18.22
N VAL A 426 0.64 -19.16 -17.44
CA VAL A 426 0.66 -19.08 -15.97
C VAL A 426 1.86 -19.89 -15.46
N PHE A 427 2.75 -19.23 -14.73
CA PHE A 427 3.85 -19.87 -14.04
C PHE A 427 3.48 -20.13 -12.58
N PRO A 428 3.54 -21.41 -12.11
CA PRO A 428 3.29 -21.74 -10.71
C PRO A 428 4.47 -21.36 -9.85
N VAL A 429 4.26 -20.40 -8.92
CA VAL A 429 5.36 -19.86 -8.09
C VAL A 429 5.21 -20.25 -6.62
N THR A 430 6.32 -20.08 -5.88
CA THR A 430 6.40 -20.33 -4.44
C THR A 430 5.48 -19.42 -3.65
N GLN A 431 4.95 -19.96 -2.55
CA GLN A 431 4.25 -19.20 -1.51
C GLN A 431 5.24 -18.72 -0.43
N TRP A 432 4.73 -17.88 0.45
CA TRP A 432 5.47 -17.19 1.49
C TRP A 432 6.37 -18.07 2.39
N ALA A 433 5.92 -19.27 2.79
CA ALA A 433 6.69 -20.16 3.65
C ALA A 433 7.62 -21.12 2.88
N GLU A 434 7.53 -21.14 1.56
CA GLU A 434 8.31 -22.01 0.67
C GLU A 434 9.60 -21.37 0.18
N GLU A 435 9.87 -20.14 0.59
CA GLU A 435 11.04 -19.35 0.16
C GLU A 435 11.64 -18.57 1.31
N SER A 436 12.90 -18.18 1.15
CA SER A 436 13.57 -17.21 2.01
C SER A 436 13.66 -15.84 1.31
N GLY A 437 13.79 -14.79 2.10
CA GLY A 437 13.93 -13.43 1.61
C GLY A 437 13.76 -12.42 2.74
N THR A 438 13.76 -11.15 2.39
CA THR A 438 13.51 -10.06 3.34
C THR A 438 12.27 -9.27 2.98
N MET A 439 11.65 -8.71 4.00
CA MET A 439 10.56 -7.73 3.84
C MET A 439 10.77 -6.58 4.83
N THR A 440 10.30 -5.41 4.48
CA THR A 440 10.40 -4.22 5.33
C THR A 440 9.02 -3.87 5.84
N ASN A 441 8.84 -3.84 7.15
CA ASN A 441 7.55 -3.56 7.76
C ASN A 441 7.20 -2.06 7.78
N LEU A 442 6.03 -1.71 8.33
CA LEU A 442 5.52 -0.33 8.31
C LEU A 442 6.38 0.69 9.06
N GLU A 443 7.25 0.25 9.98
CA GLU A 443 8.15 1.12 10.75
C GLU A 443 9.58 1.20 10.16
N GLY A 444 9.80 0.63 8.95
CA GLY A 444 11.11 0.61 8.31
C GLY A 444 12.09 -0.43 8.89
N ARG A 445 11.59 -1.41 9.59
CA ARG A 445 12.36 -2.56 10.10
C ARG A 445 12.43 -3.65 9.03
N VAL A 446 13.63 -4.02 8.64
CA VAL A 446 13.88 -5.12 7.68
C VAL A 446 13.86 -6.43 8.45
N LEU A 447 12.96 -7.35 8.08
CA LEU A 447 12.77 -8.65 8.71
C LEU A 447 13.14 -9.77 7.75
N LEU A 448 13.62 -10.89 8.32
CA LEU A 448 13.99 -12.09 7.57
C LEU A 448 12.81 -13.08 7.53
N ARG A 449 12.41 -13.44 6.33
CA ARG A 449 11.53 -14.57 6.06
C ARG A 449 12.40 -15.79 5.79
N ARG A 450 12.22 -16.84 6.59
CA ARG A 450 12.93 -18.11 6.40
C ARG A 450 11.99 -19.14 5.76
N ARG A 451 12.52 -19.89 4.82
CA ARG A 451 11.82 -21.04 4.26
C ARG A 451 11.50 -22.05 5.37
N ALA A 452 10.24 -22.41 5.51
CA ALA A 452 9.74 -23.35 6.52
C ALA A 452 9.10 -24.60 5.89
N ALA A 453 8.74 -24.52 4.61
CA ALA A 453 8.14 -25.64 3.86
C ALA A 453 8.87 -25.84 2.54
N ALA A 454 8.93 -27.07 2.06
CA ALA A 454 9.35 -27.33 0.69
C ALA A 454 8.24 -26.95 -0.29
N PRO A 455 8.56 -26.29 -1.40
CA PRO A 455 7.55 -26.07 -2.44
C PRO A 455 7.13 -27.43 -3.02
N PRO A 456 5.90 -27.56 -3.53
CA PRO A 456 5.49 -28.74 -4.29
C PRO A 456 6.41 -28.97 -5.49
N GLU A 457 6.51 -30.23 -5.92
CA GLU A 457 7.23 -30.56 -7.15
C GLU A 457 6.67 -29.77 -8.34
N GLY A 458 7.53 -29.27 -9.20
CA GLY A 458 7.15 -28.47 -10.37
C GLY A 458 6.97 -26.97 -10.09
N VAL A 459 7.00 -26.52 -8.84
CA VAL A 459 6.92 -25.10 -8.47
C VAL A 459 8.32 -24.48 -8.44
N ARG A 460 8.46 -23.26 -8.97
CA ARG A 460 9.70 -22.47 -8.94
C ARG A 460 9.44 -21.11 -8.28
N SER A 461 10.48 -20.44 -7.81
CA SER A 461 10.33 -19.07 -7.28
C SER A 461 10.17 -18.06 -8.43
N ASP A 462 9.63 -16.87 -8.12
CA ASP A 462 9.63 -15.76 -9.10
C ASP A 462 11.04 -15.41 -9.55
N LEU A 463 12.06 -15.57 -8.68
CA LEU A 463 13.45 -15.35 -9.05
C LEU A 463 13.92 -16.33 -10.13
N ASP A 464 13.52 -17.59 -10.04
CA ASP A 464 13.83 -18.61 -11.06
C ASP A 464 13.14 -18.31 -12.38
N VAL A 465 11.88 -17.85 -12.34
CA VAL A 465 11.14 -17.45 -13.55
C VAL A 465 11.83 -16.28 -14.23
N LEU A 466 12.18 -15.23 -13.47
CA LEU A 466 12.87 -14.07 -14.00
C LEU A 466 14.25 -14.40 -14.56
N ALA A 467 15.02 -15.24 -13.88
CA ALA A 467 16.33 -15.71 -14.36
C ALA A 467 16.21 -16.56 -15.63
N GLY A 468 15.23 -17.46 -15.67
CA GLY A 468 14.97 -18.30 -16.85
C GLY A 468 14.57 -17.51 -18.09
N LEU A 469 13.75 -16.47 -17.92
CA LEU A 469 13.42 -15.54 -19.01
C LEU A 469 14.61 -14.67 -19.40
N ALA A 470 15.35 -14.15 -18.41
CA ALA A 470 16.54 -13.30 -18.64
C ALA A 470 17.60 -14.04 -19.44
N GLU A 471 17.88 -15.31 -19.11
CA GLU A 471 18.83 -16.16 -19.83
C GLU A 471 18.49 -16.25 -21.32
N ARG A 472 17.22 -16.48 -21.64
CA ARG A 472 16.71 -16.55 -23.02
C ARG A 472 16.74 -15.22 -23.74
N LEU A 473 16.84 -14.12 -23.00
CA LEU A 473 17.02 -12.77 -23.53
C LEU A 473 18.50 -12.31 -23.53
N GLY A 474 19.43 -13.21 -23.19
CA GLY A 474 20.87 -12.95 -23.24
C GLY A 474 21.46 -12.35 -21.96
N HIS A 475 20.79 -12.48 -20.80
CA HIS A 475 21.23 -11.94 -19.52
C HIS A 475 21.30 -13.03 -18.46
N THR A 476 22.22 -12.90 -17.50
CA THR A 476 22.35 -13.83 -16.37
C THR A 476 21.93 -13.13 -15.09
N PHE A 477 20.95 -13.70 -14.39
CA PHE A 477 20.44 -13.20 -13.12
C PHE A 477 20.65 -14.22 -12.01
N GLU A 478 20.97 -13.72 -10.82
CA GLU A 478 21.09 -14.53 -9.62
C GLU A 478 19.69 -14.96 -9.12
N THR A 479 19.61 -16.17 -8.57
CA THR A 479 18.35 -16.73 -8.04
C THR A 479 18.40 -17.04 -6.55
N GLU A 480 19.60 -17.10 -5.95
CA GLU A 480 19.74 -17.35 -4.53
C GLU A 480 19.42 -16.08 -3.72
N PRO A 481 18.38 -16.08 -2.89
CA PRO A 481 17.92 -14.85 -2.23
C PRO A 481 18.98 -14.06 -1.47
N VAL A 482 19.89 -14.75 -0.76
CA VAL A 482 20.97 -14.07 -0.02
C VAL A 482 21.95 -13.35 -0.95
N LYS A 483 22.25 -13.91 -2.11
CA LYS A 483 23.14 -13.27 -3.10
C LYS A 483 22.44 -12.13 -3.83
N VAL A 484 21.15 -12.27 -4.12
CA VAL A 484 20.34 -11.17 -4.63
C VAL A 484 20.30 -10.02 -3.63
N PHE A 485 20.15 -10.33 -2.35
CA PHE A 485 20.18 -9.33 -1.28
C PHE A 485 21.54 -8.63 -1.18
N ASP A 486 22.65 -9.35 -1.36
CA ASP A 486 23.98 -8.73 -1.39
C ASP A 486 24.17 -7.76 -2.56
N GLU A 487 23.58 -8.04 -3.72
CA GLU A 487 23.55 -7.08 -4.83
C GLU A 487 22.64 -5.88 -4.50
N LEU A 488 21.46 -6.11 -3.92
CA LEU A 488 20.52 -5.08 -3.46
C LEU A 488 21.18 -4.14 -2.43
N ARG A 489 21.96 -4.66 -1.51
CA ARG A 489 22.73 -3.86 -0.54
C ARG A 489 23.67 -2.88 -1.25
N ARG A 490 24.45 -3.35 -2.21
CA ARG A 490 25.34 -2.51 -3.02
C ARG A 490 24.55 -1.51 -3.87
N ALA A 491 23.42 -1.94 -4.43
CA ALA A 491 22.53 -1.10 -5.23
C ALA A 491 21.92 0.02 -4.40
N SER A 492 21.54 -0.23 -3.15
CA SER A 492 20.92 0.77 -2.27
C SER A 492 21.95 1.69 -1.59
N ALA A 493 23.23 1.32 -1.57
CA ALA A 493 24.28 2.05 -0.85
C ALA A 493 24.34 3.52 -1.26
N GLY A 494 24.29 4.41 -0.27
CA GLY A 494 24.29 5.86 -0.46
C GLY A 494 22.96 6.47 -0.92
N GLY A 495 21.92 5.66 -1.16
CA GLY A 495 20.58 6.14 -1.41
C GLY A 495 19.82 6.46 -0.13
N PRO A 496 18.64 7.11 -0.22
CA PRO A 496 17.81 7.37 0.95
C PRO A 496 17.46 6.13 1.77
N ALA A 497 17.13 5.03 1.12
CA ALA A 497 16.91 3.72 1.75
C ALA A 497 18.16 2.85 1.64
N ASP A 498 19.16 3.17 2.43
CA ASP A 498 20.47 2.50 2.42
C ASP A 498 20.42 1.21 3.27
N TYR A 499 20.59 0.07 2.62
CA TYR A 499 20.62 -1.26 3.22
C TYR A 499 22.06 -1.83 3.30
N SER A 500 23.08 -1.08 2.93
CA SER A 500 24.43 -1.62 2.73
C SER A 500 25.03 -2.27 3.97
N GLY A 501 24.67 -1.83 5.17
CA GLY A 501 25.09 -2.42 6.45
C GLY A 501 24.22 -3.58 6.95
N ILE A 502 23.18 -3.97 6.22
CA ILE A 502 22.21 -4.99 6.65
C ILE A 502 22.57 -6.33 5.99
N THR A 503 22.70 -7.40 6.78
CA THR A 503 22.91 -8.77 6.30
C THR A 503 21.85 -9.70 6.85
N TYR A 504 21.65 -10.87 6.23
CA TYR A 504 20.73 -11.88 6.74
C TYR A 504 21.08 -12.31 8.18
N ASP A 505 22.37 -12.52 8.47
CA ASP A 505 22.83 -12.91 9.80
C ASP A 505 22.47 -11.82 10.82
N ARG A 506 22.77 -10.57 10.50
CA ARG A 506 22.45 -9.43 11.36
C ARG A 506 20.94 -9.29 11.62
N ILE A 507 20.11 -9.43 10.58
CA ILE A 507 18.66 -9.40 10.76
C ILE A 507 18.19 -10.50 11.70
N ALA A 508 18.77 -11.70 11.56
CA ALA A 508 18.42 -12.84 12.40
C ALA A 508 18.81 -12.64 13.86
N ASP A 509 19.97 -12.07 14.12
CA ASP A 509 20.51 -11.85 15.46
C ASP A 509 19.83 -10.69 16.19
N GLU A 510 19.52 -9.61 15.47
CA GLU A 510 18.96 -8.37 16.03
C GLU A 510 17.42 -8.30 15.96
N THR A 511 16.74 -9.35 15.50
CA THR A 511 15.27 -9.35 15.27
C THR A 511 14.80 -8.22 14.35
N GLY A 512 15.56 -7.99 13.30
CA GLY A 512 15.33 -6.93 12.31
C GLY A 512 16.24 -5.72 12.50
N VAL A 513 16.45 -4.99 11.42
CA VAL A 513 17.31 -3.80 11.37
C VAL A 513 16.56 -2.66 10.69
N PHE A 514 16.60 -1.46 11.29
CA PHE A 514 16.02 -0.27 10.67
C PHE A 514 16.95 0.36 9.64
N TRP A 515 16.44 0.63 8.45
CA TRP A 515 17.16 1.45 7.48
C TRP A 515 16.96 2.97 7.74
N PRO A 516 17.81 3.89 7.31
CA PRO A 516 19.12 3.67 6.71
C PRO A 516 20.13 3.01 7.65
N CYS A 517 20.95 2.11 7.07
CA CYS A 517 22.03 1.43 7.79
C CYS A 517 23.26 1.32 6.87
N PRO A 518 24.08 2.40 6.79
CA PRO A 518 25.09 2.57 5.75
C PRO A 518 26.39 1.78 5.97
N SER A 519 26.54 1.12 7.11
CA SER A 519 27.70 0.25 7.37
C SER A 519 27.34 -0.89 8.33
N PRO A 520 28.13 -1.98 8.37
CA PRO A 520 27.92 -3.08 9.32
C PRO A 520 27.94 -2.65 10.79
N GLU A 521 28.69 -1.62 11.13
CA GLU A 521 28.83 -1.10 12.50
C GLU A 521 27.72 -0.12 12.87
N HIS A 522 26.98 0.39 11.90
CA HIS A 522 25.90 1.34 12.13
C HIS A 522 24.72 0.64 12.81
N PRO A 523 24.13 1.21 13.89
CA PRO A 523 23.08 0.54 14.67
C PRO A 523 21.74 0.43 13.96
N GLY A 524 21.60 0.98 12.75
CA GLY A 524 20.31 1.23 12.12
C GLY A 524 19.70 2.55 12.57
N THR A 525 18.60 2.95 11.94
CA THR A 525 18.01 4.27 12.18
C THR A 525 16.52 4.13 12.51
N PRO A 526 16.17 3.82 13.77
CA PRO A 526 14.76 3.69 14.16
C PRO A 526 13.98 5.00 14.06
N ARG A 527 14.65 6.16 14.24
CA ARG A 527 14.03 7.50 14.21
C ARG A 527 14.86 8.44 13.35
N PRO A 528 14.62 8.48 12.03
CA PRO A 528 15.51 9.18 11.08
C PRO A 528 15.50 10.71 11.20
N PHE A 529 14.53 11.31 11.91
CA PHE A 529 14.36 12.76 11.93
C PHE A 529 14.70 13.43 13.27
N LEU A 530 15.28 12.70 14.25
CA LEU A 530 15.58 13.29 15.57
C LEU A 530 16.55 14.47 15.46
N ASP A 531 17.66 14.31 14.72
CA ASP A 531 18.68 15.33 14.61
C ASP A 531 18.35 16.33 13.50
N ARG A 532 17.91 15.83 12.34
CA ARG A 532 17.60 16.62 11.16
C ARG A 532 16.63 15.91 10.25
N PHE A 533 15.90 16.69 9.45
CA PHE A 533 15.13 16.15 8.33
C PHE A 533 16.03 15.89 7.11
N ALA A 534 15.56 15.10 6.17
CA ALA A 534 16.39 14.61 5.06
C ALA A 534 16.57 15.60 3.89
N HIS A 535 16.10 16.83 4.03
CA HIS A 535 16.44 17.90 3.10
C HIS A 535 17.88 18.39 3.31
N PRO A 536 18.54 18.97 2.29
CA PRO A 536 19.93 19.43 2.40
C PRO A 536 20.19 20.40 3.55
N ASP A 537 19.25 21.27 3.87
CA ASP A 537 19.33 22.21 4.99
C ASP A 537 18.91 21.60 6.35
N GLY A 538 18.47 20.33 6.36
CA GLY A 538 18.03 19.62 7.55
C GLY A 538 16.68 20.04 8.11
N ARG A 539 15.91 20.85 7.40
CA ARG A 539 14.61 21.40 7.84
C ARG A 539 13.45 20.74 7.10
N ALA A 540 12.33 20.55 7.80
CA ALA A 540 11.07 20.15 7.18
C ALA A 540 10.44 21.31 6.40
N ARG A 541 9.55 20.96 5.48
CA ARG A 541 8.84 21.91 4.63
C ARG A 541 7.36 21.94 4.96
N PHE A 542 6.84 23.12 5.29
CA PHE A 542 5.43 23.41 5.13
C PHE A 542 5.13 23.61 3.65
N VAL A 543 4.05 23.01 3.19
CA VAL A 543 3.64 23.12 1.78
C VAL A 543 2.18 23.58 1.72
N PRO A 544 1.88 24.76 1.14
CA PRO A 544 0.50 25.23 1.04
C PRO A 544 -0.32 24.32 0.12
N VAL A 545 -1.51 23.94 0.58
CA VAL A 545 -2.48 23.13 -0.16
C VAL A 545 -3.88 23.69 -0.01
N GLN A 546 -4.74 23.40 -0.99
CA GLN A 546 -6.12 23.88 -1.03
C GLN A 546 -7.08 22.73 -1.22
N HIS A 547 -8.19 22.74 -0.48
CA HIS A 547 -9.25 21.77 -0.68
C HIS A 547 -9.97 22.02 -2.03
N ARG A 548 -10.35 20.93 -2.66
CA ARG A 548 -11.25 20.88 -3.83
C ARG A 548 -12.23 19.72 -3.65
N PRO A 549 -13.42 19.78 -4.27
CA PRO A 549 -14.39 18.68 -4.24
C PRO A 549 -13.77 17.37 -4.71
N ALA A 550 -14.42 16.24 -4.39
CA ALA A 550 -14.11 14.95 -4.99
C ALA A 550 -14.25 15.03 -6.52
N ALA A 551 -13.55 14.16 -7.25
CA ALA A 551 -13.65 14.11 -8.72
C ALA A 551 -15.07 13.78 -9.20
N GLU A 552 -15.87 13.14 -8.34
CA GLU A 552 -17.27 12.83 -8.59
C GLU A 552 -18.07 13.03 -7.30
N GLU A 553 -19.08 13.88 -7.37
CA GLU A 553 -20.03 14.15 -6.29
C GLU A 553 -21.39 13.49 -6.60
N PRO A 554 -22.16 13.11 -5.58
CA PRO A 554 -23.53 12.64 -5.78
C PRO A 554 -24.41 13.63 -6.54
N ASP A 555 -25.31 13.10 -7.37
CA ASP A 555 -26.30 13.83 -8.14
C ASP A 555 -27.64 13.08 -8.20
N GLN A 556 -28.55 13.50 -9.07
CA GLN A 556 -29.88 12.89 -9.18
C GLN A 556 -29.83 11.44 -9.70
N ASP A 557 -28.83 11.12 -10.56
CA ASP A 557 -28.68 9.78 -11.14
C ASP A 557 -27.96 8.83 -10.19
N TYR A 558 -27.00 9.35 -9.43
CA TYR A 558 -26.18 8.61 -8.45
C TYR A 558 -26.15 9.36 -7.12
N PRO A 559 -27.23 9.22 -6.30
CA PRO A 559 -27.47 10.15 -5.20
C PRO A 559 -26.70 9.88 -3.90
N VAL A 560 -25.91 8.82 -3.84
CA VAL A 560 -25.28 8.35 -2.60
C VAL A 560 -23.76 8.24 -2.78
N TYR A 561 -23.00 8.61 -1.76
CA TYR A 561 -21.58 8.33 -1.71
C TYR A 561 -21.30 6.84 -1.53
N LEU A 562 -20.31 6.30 -2.24
CA LEU A 562 -19.71 5.01 -1.93
C LEU A 562 -18.33 5.23 -1.31
N SER A 563 -18.08 4.59 -0.18
CA SER A 563 -16.75 4.37 0.37
C SER A 563 -16.42 2.89 0.38
N THR A 564 -15.16 2.55 0.15
CA THR A 564 -14.68 1.17 0.12
C THR A 564 -13.66 0.92 1.22
N GLY A 565 -13.48 -0.34 1.60
CA GLY A 565 -12.53 -0.70 2.64
C GLY A 565 -12.32 -2.20 2.79
N ARG A 566 -11.79 -2.58 3.95
CA ARG A 566 -11.42 -3.95 4.29
C ARG A 566 -12.29 -4.50 5.38
N VAL A 567 -12.35 -5.84 5.45
CA VAL A 567 -12.91 -6.58 6.57
C VAL A 567 -11.82 -7.37 7.28
N LEU A 568 -12.07 -7.72 8.54
CA LEU A 568 -11.11 -8.39 9.42
C LEU A 568 -10.50 -9.66 8.83
N THR A 569 -11.32 -10.48 8.17
CA THR A 569 -10.96 -11.85 7.75
C THR A 569 -10.36 -11.93 6.35
N HIS A 570 -10.42 -10.86 5.57
CA HIS A 570 -9.90 -10.88 4.20
C HIS A 570 -8.72 -9.92 4.00
N TYR A 571 -7.91 -10.24 2.99
CA TYR A 571 -6.71 -9.49 2.65
C TYR A 571 -6.65 -9.19 1.15
N GLN A 572 -6.51 -7.92 0.81
CA GLN A 572 -6.38 -7.41 -0.56
C GLN A 572 -7.52 -7.90 -1.48
N SER A 573 -7.20 -8.47 -2.65
CA SER A 573 -8.22 -9.01 -3.58
C SER A 573 -8.99 -10.21 -3.04
N GLY A 574 -8.58 -10.77 -1.90
CA GLY A 574 -9.15 -11.98 -1.33
C GLY A 574 -8.67 -13.28 -1.97
N ALA A 575 -7.81 -13.23 -2.98
CA ALA A 575 -7.33 -14.42 -3.68
C ALA A 575 -6.72 -15.47 -2.74
N GLN A 576 -6.04 -15.04 -1.69
CA GLN A 576 -5.50 -15.93 -0.66
C GLN A 576 -6.56 -16.30 0.39
N THR A 577 -7.15 -15.32 1.04
CA THR A 577 -8.02 -15.53 2.21
C THR A 577 -9.38 -16.15 1.86
N ARG A 578 -9.90 -15.96 0.65
CA ARG A 578 -11.11 -16.66 0.17
C ARG A 578 -10.91 -18.16 -0.10
N ARG A 579 -9.68 -18.67 0.05
CA ARG A 579 -9.33 -20.09 -0.02
C ARG A 579 -9.13 -20.74 1.34
N ILE A 580 -9.33 -20.02 2.41
CA ILE A 580 -9.22 -20.50 3.80
C ILE A 580 -10.63 -20.62 4.38
N ALA A 581 -11.07 -21.84 4.64
CA ALA A 581 -12.46 -22.15 4.98
C ALA A 581 -12.98 -21.36 6.20
N SER A 582 -12.18 -21.23 7.26
CA SER A 582 -12.58 -20.51 8.48
C SER A 582 -12.77 -19.00 8.23
N LEU A 583 -11.96 -18.42 7.34
CA LEU A 583 -12.08 -17.00 6.96
C LEU A 583 -13.29 -16.76 6.06
N VAL A 584 -13.55 -17.67 5.14
CA VAL A 584 -14.77 -17.63 4.28
C VAL A 584 -16.03 -17.77 5.13
N GLN A 585 -16.05 -18.67 6.10
CA GLN A 585 -17.19 -18.82 7.00
C GLN A 585 -17.50 -17.56 7.80
N ALA A 586 -16.46 -16.81 8.20
CA ALA A 586 -16.62 -15.57 8.98
C ALA A 586 -17.08 -14.39 8.10
N ALA A 587 -16.71 -14.36 6.82
CA ALA A 587 -17.15 -13.35 5.84
C ALA A 587 -17.29 -14.01 4.46
N PRO A 588 -18.45 -14.64 4.17
CA PRO A 588 -18.62 -15.50 3.00
C PRO A 588 -18.84 -14.73 1.69
N GLU A 589 -19.35 -13.51 1.75
CA GLU A 589 -19.85 -12.80 0.59
C GLU A 589 -19.69 -11.29 0.70
N PRO A 590 -19.69 -10.57 -0.43
CA PRO A 590 -19.68 -9.11 -0.43
C PRO A 590 -20.98 -8.58 0.16
N TYR A 591 -20.89 -7.46 0.85
CA TYR A 591 -22.03 -6.77 1.40
C TYR A 591 -21.98 -5.26 1.11
N VAL A 592 -23.11 -4.61 1.20
CA VAL A 592 -23.21 -3.15 1.23
C VAL A 592 -23.84 -2.74 2.55
N GLU A 593 -23.17 -1.84 3.26
CA GLU A 593 -23.65 -1.26 4.53
C GLU A 593 -24.41 0.01 4.26
N LEU A 594 -25.65 0.09 4.76
CA LEU A 594 -26.56 1.24 4.60
C LEU A 594 -27.04 1.71 5.97
N HIS A 595 -27.22 3.03 6.08
CA HIS A 595 -27.90 3.61 7.24
C HIS A 595 -29.40 3.21 7.24
N PRO A 596 -30.02 2.98 8.42
CA PRO A 596 -31.45 2.62 8.50
C PRO A 596 -32.38 3.56 7.73
N ASP A 597 -32.18 4.87 7.84
CA ASP A 597 -33.02 5.87 7.15
C ASP A 597 -32.92 5.75 5.61
N LEU A 598 -31.70 5.47 5.10
CA LEU A 598 -31.51 5.26 3.66
C LEU A 598 -32.16 3.94 3.21
N ALA A 599 -32.01 2.89 4.00
CA ALA A 599 -32.64 1.60 3.70
C ALA A 599 -34.17 1.70 3.64
N GLU A 600 -34.80 2.43 4.59
CA GLU A 600 -36.24 2.70 4.59
C GLU A 600 -36.66 3.47 3.33
N GLN A 601 -35.91 4.51 2.96
CA GLN A 601 -36.19 5.30 1.73
C GLN A 601 -36.12 4.46 0.45
N LEU A 602 -35.30 3.44 0.41
CA LEU A 602 -35.06 2.58 -0.74
C LEU A 602 -35.86 1.27 -0.70
N ASP A 603 -36.71 1.07 0.31
CA ASP A 603 -37.45 -0.17 0.57
C ASP A 603 -36.51 -1.42 0.59
N ILE A 604 -35.36 -1.29 1.27
CA ILE A 604 -34.36 -2.34 1.42
C ILE A 604 -34.35 -2.82 2.87
N THR A 605 -34.35 -4.12 3.05
CA THR A 605 -34.20 -4.77 4.36
C THR A 605 -32.90 -5.54 4.47
N ALA A 606 -32.45 -5.80 5.71
CA ALA A 606 -31.23 -6.58 5.95
C ALA A 606 -31.34 -7.97 5.31
N GLY A 607 -30.31 -8.37 4.56
CA GLY A 607 -30.27 -9.64 3.84
C GLY A 607 -30.79 -9.57 2.41
N ASP A 608 -31.42 -8.49 1.98
CA ASP A 608 -31.79 -8.32 0.57
C ASP A 608 -30.54 -8.27 -0.31
N VAL A 609 -30.60 -8.87 -1.48
CA VAL A 609 -29.60 -8.66 -2.52
C VAL A 609 -29.89 -7.32 -3.18
N VAL A 610 -28.90 -6.46 -3.22
CA VAL A 610 -29.00 -5.14 -3.83
C VAL A 610 -27.99 -4.99 -4.96
N ARG A 611 -28.38 -4.19 -5.95
CA ARG A 611 -27.49 -3.76 -7.02
C ARG A 611 -27.00 -2.36 -6.70
N VAL A 612 -25.69 -2.20 -6.74
CA VAL A 612 -25.01 -0.91 -6.61
C VAL A 612 -24.41 -0.57 -7.96
N SER A 613 -24.72 0.59 -8.50
CA SER A 613 -24.22 1.03 -9.80
C SER A 613 -23.56 2.40 -9.72
N SER A 614 -22.51 2.59 -10.52
CA SER A 614 -21.86 3.87 -10.77
C SER A 614 -21.79 4.12 -12.28
N ARG A 615 -21.19 5.24 -12.69
CA ARG A 615 -20.96 5.52 -14.12
C ARG A 615 -20.00 4.53 -14.81
N ARG A 616 -19.32 3.68 -14.03
CA ARG A 616 -18.26 2.76 -14.51
C ARG A 616 -18.69 1.30 -14.57
N GLY A 617 -19.72 0.94 -13.84
CA GLY A 617 -20.18 -0.44 -13.78
C GLY A 617 -21.16 -0.68 -12.64
N GLU A 618 -21.39 -1.96 -12.36
CA GLU A 618 -22.30 -2.39 -11.30
C GLU A 618 -21.73 -3.58 -10.52
N GLY A 619 -22.21 -3.72 -9.28
CA GLY A 619 -21.93 -4.86 -8.41
C GLY A 619 -23.15 -5.24 -7.61
N LYS A 620 -23.27 -6.53 -7.29
CA LYS A 620 -24.31 -7.05 -6.39
C LYS A 620 -23.72 -7.38 -5.03
N ALA A 621 -24.47 -7.11 -3.98
CA ALA A 621 -24.05 -7.35 -2.61
C ALA A 621 -25.28 -7.55 -1.70
N VAL A 622 -25.06 -8.16 -0.55
CA VAL A 622 -26.08 -8.35 0.48
C VAL A 622 -26.17 -7.08 1.34
N ALA A 623 -27.38 -6.59 1.56
CA ALA A 623 -27.63 -5.40 2.37
C ALA A 623 -27.38 -5.69 3.87
N ARG A 624 -26.58 -4.84 4.51
CA ARG A 624 -26.39 -4.77 5.97
C ARG A 624 -26.83 -3.41 6.46
N ILE A 625 -27.71 -3.39 7.45
CA ILE A 625 -28.26 -2.15 7.99
C ILE A 625 -27.49 -1.80 9.26
N SER A 626 -26.94 -0.58 9.32
CA SER A 626 -26.14 -0.12 10.44
C SER A 626 -26.18 1.39 10.61
N ASP A 627 -26.32 1.86 11.84
CA ASP A 627 -26.19 3.27 12.21
C ASP A 627 -24.74 3.75 12.31
N ALA A 628 -23.78 2.85 12.09
CA ALA A 628 -22.35 3.15 12.08
C ALA A 628 -21.90 3.93 10.82
N ILE A 629 -22.75 3.96 9.79
CA ILE A 629 -22.49 4.71 8.57
C ILE A 629 -23.35 5.96 8.47
N ARG A 630 -22.90 6.94 7.70
CA ARG A 630 -23.65 8.18 7.41
C ARG A 630 -24.90 7.88 6.58
N ARG A 631 -25.92 8.74 6.70
CA ARG A 631 -27.19 8.62 5.95
C ARG A 631 -27.04 8.77 4.43
N ASP A 632 -25.99 9.48 4.00
CA ASP A 632 -25.71 9.81 2.60
C ASP A 632 -24.64 8.92 1.96
N THR A 633 -24.19 7.89 2.69
CA THR A 633 -23.02 7.09 2.33
C THR A 633 -23.33 5.61 2.47
N VAL A 634 -22.84 4.81 1.53
CA VAL A 634 -22.80 3.35 1.64
C VAL A 634 -21.35 2.87 1.62
N PHE A 635 -21.11 1.69 2.20
CA PHE A 635 -19.78 1.08 2.28
C PHE A 635 -19.81 -0.31 1.66
N MET A 636 -18.78 -0.64 0.87
CA MET A 636 -18.56 -1.98 0.34
C MET A 636 -17.11 -2.42 0.57
N PRO A 637 -16.87 -3.65 1.08
CA PRO A 637 -15.53 -4.22 1.10
C PRO A 637 -15.08 -4.61 -0.31
N PHE A 638 -13.78 -4.44 -0.61
CA PHE A 638 -13.24 -4.65 -1.95
C PHE A 638 -12.57 -6.03 -2.16
N HIS A 639 -12.73 -6.98 -1.26
CA HIS A 639 -12.10 -8.30 -1.32
C HIS A 639 -12.74 -9.26 -2.31
N TRP A 640 -13.78 -8.84 -2.98
CA TRP A 640 -14.52 -9.58 -4.00
C TRP A 640 -14.68 -8.76 -5.27
N GLU A 641 -15.09 -9.43 -6.32
CA GLU A 641 -15.57 -8.75 -7.51
C GLU A 641 -16.79 -7.86 -7.18
N GLY A 642 -16.86 -6.69 -7.76
CA GLY A 642 -17.99 -5.76 -7.59
C GLY A 642 -17.57 -4.38 -7.11
N ALA A 643 -17.00 -4.24 -5.91
CA ALA A 643 -16.70 -2.92 -5.35
C ALA A 643 -15.81 -2.06 -6.27
N ASN A 644 -14.72 -2.63 -6.81
CA ASN A 644 -13.83 -1.86 -7.70
C ASN A 644 -14.32 -1.72 -9.14
N ARG A 645 -15.42 -2.36 -9.53
CA ARG A 645 -16.13 -1.99 -10.76
C ARG A 645 -16.76 -0.59 -10.66
N LEU A 646 -17.02 -0.15 -9.44
CA LEU A 646 -17.71 1.11 -9.15
C LEU A 646 -16.75 2.27 -8.95
N THR A 647 -15.53 2.03 -8.48
CA THR A 647 -14.58 3.05 -8.03
C THR A 647 -14.06 3.93 -9.15
N ASN A 648 -13.72 5.19 -8.79
CA ASN A 648 -13.30 6.21 -9.73
C ASN A 648 -11.78 6.15 -9.99
N PRO A 649 -11.34 6.07 -11.25
CA PRO A 649 -9.92 6.05 -11.59
C PRO A 649 -9.26 7.43 -11.64
N ALA A 650 -9.94 8.51 -11.29
CA ALA A 650 -9.33 9.84 -11.24
C ALA A 650 -8.06 9.84 -10.38
N LEU A 651 -6.99 10.43 -10.90
CA LEU A 651 -5.66 10.32 -10.31
C LEU A 651 -5.24 11.59 -9.58
N ASP A 652 -4.56 11.39 -8.46
CA ASP A 652 -3.80 12.46 -7.80
C ASP A 652 -2.71 12.96 -8.76
N PRO A 653 -2.59 14.28 -8.99
CA PRO A 653 -1.65 14.81 -9.97
C PRO A 653 -0.17 14.61 -9.61
N THR A 654 0.15 14.33 -8.33
CA THR A 654 1.52 14.12 -7.86
C THR A 654 1.83 12.65 -7.68
N SER A 655 1.05 11.93 -6.87
CA SER A 655 1.30 10.52 -6.52
C SER A 655 0.74 9.55 -7.55
N ARG A 656 -0.18 10.00 -8.40
CA ARG A 656 -0.95 9.17 -9.34
C ARG A 656 -1.82 8.13 -8.65
N MET A 657 -2.23 8.40 -7.41
CA MET A 657 -3.16 7.59 -6.62
C MET A 657 -4.57 7.72 -7.19
N PRO A 658 -5.28 6.61 -7.45
CA PRO A 658 -6.70 6.66 -7.83
C PRO A 658 -7.62 7.03 -6.66
N GLU A 659 -8.81 7.53 -7.00
CA GLU A 659 -9.84 7.93 -6.05
C GLU A 659 -10.72 6.75 -5.62
N PHE A 660 -10.15 5.83 -4.82
CA PHE A 660 -10.84 4.63 -4.34
C PHE A 660 -11.91 4.89 -3.26
N LYS A 661 -11.76 5.98 -2.50
CA LYS A 661 -12.51 6.16 -1.24
C LYS A 661 -13.77 6.99 -1.37
N VAL A 662 -14.02 7.54 -2.54
CA VAL A 662 -15.22 8.30 -2.81
C VAL A 662 -15.63 8.22 -4.27
N CYS A 663 -16.87 7.88 -4.52
CA CYS A 663 -17.56 8.06 -5.81
C CYS A 663 -19.07 8.13 -5.57
N ALA A 664 -19.83 8.43 -6.62
CA ALA A 664 -21.27 8.51 -6.57
C ALA A 664 -21.89 7.22 -7.10
N VAL A 665 -22.88 6.69 -6.37
CA VAL A 665 -23.56 5.44 -6.71
C VAL A 665 -25.09 5.57 -6.55
N ARG A 666 -25.77 4.64 -7.21
CA ARG A 666 -27.19 4.34 -7.00
C ARG A 666 -27.30 2.95 -6.38
N VAL A 667 -28.17 2.81 -5.40
CA VAL A 667 -28.47 1.53 -4.74
C VAL A 667 -29.92 1.17 -4.97
N GLU A 668 -30.17 -0.03 -5.44
CA GLU A 668 -31.51 -0.52 -5.76
C GLU A 668 -31.64 -1.98 -5.31
N ARG A 669 -32.84 -2.37 -4.91
CA ARG A 669 -33.16 -3.77 -4.66
C ARG A 669 -33.01 -4.57 -5.96
N ASP A 670 -32.30 -5.68 -5.92
CA ASP A 670 -32.20 -6.57 -7.09
C ASP A 670 -33.51 -7.37 -7.20
N SER A 671 -34.25 -7.16 -8.29
CA SER A 671 -35.57 -7.75 -8.51
C SER A 671 -35.49 -9.22 -9.01
#